data_021be135afadabf5d616b5c5f2266880
#
_entry.id   021be135afadabf5d616b5c5f2266880
#
_cell.length_a   1.000
_cell.length_b   1.000
_cell.length_c   1.000
_cell.angle_alpha   90.00
_cell.angle_beta   90.00
_cell.angle_gamma   90.00
#
_symmetry.space_group_name_H-M   'P 1'
#
loop_
_entity.id
_entity.type
_entity.pdbx_description
1 polymer ?
#
loop_
_entity_poly.entity_id
_entity_poly.type
_entity_poly.pdbx_seq_one_letter_code
_entity_poly.pdbx_strand_id
1 'polypeptide(L)'
;MARLSNDQRLANLHDEALAQFDDVQSALRDERLQCLQDRRFYSLCGAQWEGPLSNQYENKPKFEVNKIMLSVIRVVNEYRNNRITVDYVSKDGTENDKLAEVCDGLYRADEQSSVADEAYDNAFEEAVGGGIGAWRLRTVYEDEEDPEDDRQRIRIEPIFDADSSVFFDLGAKRQDKSDAKFCFVVTSMTRQAYKDTYGDDPASWPKIIHQYEFDWATPDVVYVAEYYKVEEKTETIRIFAAIDGTEERYTQADFANDETLEETLMAIGSREVRQKKVKRKKVRKYVMSGGKVLEDAGYIAGKNIPIIVVFGKRWFVDNVERCMGHVRLAKDAQRLKNMQLSKLGEISALSSVEKPILTPEQVAGHQVMWSEDNLKDYPYLLVNPITGQNGEQTISGPVAYTRSAAIPPAMAALLQITETDMQEILGNPAGADKMVSNISGKAVEMIQARVDGQAFIYMSNFAKGMKRCGEIWLSMAQEIYVEDKRKMKTVDQAGEVGMVELMQPTINQETGEMVMANDLSAASFEVNVEVGPSSSSKKQATVRALTGMLQITTDPETAQVLSAMAMMNMEGEGISDANAYFRKKLLRMGVVKPTEKEAEEMMAEMQGQPQDPQAMYLQAAAEEATAKAAKARADTVETVASAELKRAQTIETLSKVENDDQTLAINSAKTIQEMMRNG
;
A
#
# COMPACT_ATOMS: atom_id res chain seq x y z
N MET A 1 46.56 3.73 -0.72
CA MET A 1 45.91 2.53 -0.19
C MET A 1 45.80 1.53 -1.35
N ALA A 2 46.30 0.31 -1.19
CA ALA A 2 46.17 -0.70 -2.23
C ALA A 2 44.68 -0.99 -2.48
N ARG A 3 44.27 -1.07 -3.76
CA ARG A 3 42.92 -1.50 -4.13
C ARG A 3 42.77 -2.96 -3.68
N LEU A 4 41.86 -3.21 -2.73
CA LEU A 4 41.48 -4.58 -2.36
C LEU A 4 40.99 -5.33 -3.61
N SER A 5 41.27 -6.63 -3.70
CA SER A 5 40.72 -7.47 -4.75
C SER A 5 39.18 -7.51 -4.59
N ASN A 6 38.43 -7.80 -5.66
CA ASN A 6 36.96 -7.86 -5.61
C ASN A 6 36.50 -8.91 -4.58
N ASP A 7 37.20 -10.05 -4.51
CA ASP A 7 36.89 -11.11 -3.55
C ASP A 7 37.09 -10.68 -2.09
N GLN A 8 38.15 -9.92 -1.81
CA GLN A 8 38.38 -9.37 -0.47
C GLN A 8 37.33 -8.32 -0.08
N ARG A 9 36.87 -7.54 -1.06
CA ARG A 9 35.79 -6.57 -0.84
C ARG A 9 34.48 -7.27 -0.53
N LEU A 10 34.12 -8.32 -1.28
CA LEU A 10 32.92 -9.12 -1.05
C LEU A 10 32.96 -9.87 0.28
N ALA A 11 34.13 -10.42 0.66
CA ALA A 11 34.31 -11.07 1.97
C ALA A 11 34.10 -10.09 3.14
N ASN A 12 34.72 -8.89 3.08
CA ASN A 12 34.53 -7.88 4.10
C ASN A 12 33.08 -7.38 4.19
N LEU A 13 32.41 -7.26 3.04
CA LEU A 13 30.99 -6.90 2.99
C LEU A 13 30.11 -7.98 3.61
N HIS A 14 30.42 -9.25 3.36
CA HIS A 14 29.73 -10.38 3.93
C HIS A 14 29.81 -10.40 5.47
N ASP A 15 31.02 -10.22 6.00
CA ASP A 15 31.24 -10.15 7.45
C ASP A 15 30.48 -8.97 8.09
N GLU A 16 30.51 -7.79 7.44
CA GLU A 16 29.74 -6.60 7.87
C GLU A 16 28.24 -6.91 7.86
N ALA A 17 27.73 -7.52 6.80
CA ALA A 17 26.31 -7.82 6.64
C ALA A 17 25.83 -8.87 7.65
N LEU A 18 26.60 -9.92 7.91
CA LEU A 18 26.28 -10.93 8.92
C LEU A 18 26.22 -10.31 10.33
N ALA A 19 27.18 -9.46 10.68
CA ALA A 19 27.15 -8.76 11.96
C ALA A 19 25.92 -7.84 12.11
N GLN A 20 25.60 -7.08 11.07
CA GLN A 20 24.39 -6.23 11.05
C GLN A 20 23.12 -7.06 11.16
N PHE A 21 23.05 -8.21 10.51
CA PHE A 21 21.88 -9.09 10.58
C PHE A 21 21.69 -9.67 11.99
N ASP A 22 22.78 -10.14 12.61
CA ASP A 22 22.76 -10.69 13.97
C ASP A 22 22.33 -9.65 15.00
N ASP A 23 22.85 -8.41 14.90
CA ASP A 23 22.43 -7.30 15.74
C ASP A 23 20.93 -7.03 15.64
N VAL A 24 20.38 -7.00 14.43
CA VAL A 24 18.95 -6.74 14.19
C VAL A 24 18.10 -7.93 14.66
N GLN A 25 18.50 -9.13 14.32
CA GLN A 25 17.78 -10.35 14.64
C GLN A 25 17.72 -10.56 16.17
N SER A 26 18.85 -10.39 16.88
CA SER A 26 18.89 -10.52 18.32
C SER A 26 18.04 -9.46 19.03
N ALA A 27 18.08 -8.21 18.57
CA ALA A 27 17.29 -7.12 19.17
C ALA A 27 15.78 -7.28 18.96
N LEU A 28 15.34 -7.85 17.83
CA LEU A 28 13.92 -8.01 17.50
C LEU A 28 13.36 -9.40 17.76
N ARG A 29 14.20 -10.34 18.18
CA ARG A 29 13.87 -11.77 18.32
C ARG A 29 12.58 -12.01 19.10
N ASP A 30 12.50 -11.47 20.31
CA ASP A 30 11.35 -11.71 21.20
C ASP A 30 10.05 -11.18 20.61
N GLU A 31 10.11 -9.99 19.98
CA GLU A 31 8.96 -9.37 19.36
C GLU A 31 8.48 -10.18 18.13
N ARG A 32 9.43 -10.62 17.30
CA ARG A 32 9.14 -11.42 16.10
C ARG A 32 8.57 -12.79 16.45
N LEU A 33 9.10 -13.44 17.50
CA LEU A 33 8.53 -14.68 18.02
C LEU A 33 7.09 -14.49 18.52
N GLN A 34 6.81 -13.37 19.19
CA GLN A 34 5.43 -13.08 19.61
C GLN A 34 4.51 -12.86 18.42
N CYS A 35 4.95 -12.16 17.37
CA CYS A 35 4.17 -11.97 16.14
C CYS A 35 3.86 -13.31 15.46
N LEU A 36 4.85 -14.19 15.33
CA LEU A 36 4.66 -15.55 14.80
C LEU A 36 3.69 -16.38 15.66
N GLN A 37 3.84 -16.33 16.99
CA GLN A 37 2.93 -17.00 17.90
C GLN A 37 1.50 -16.45 17.82
N ASP A 38 1.33 -15.14 17.57
CA ASP A 38 0.02 -14.53 17.38
C ASP A 38 -0.65 -15.05 16.11
N ARG A 39 0.11 -15.14 14.98
CA ARG A 39 -0.41 -15.72 13.73
C ARG A 39 -0.78 -17.20 13.90
N ARG A 40 0.09 -18.00 14.49
CA ARG A 40 -0.17 -19.43 14.76
C ARG A 40 -1.39 -19.63 15.64
N PHE A 41 -1.59 -18.77 16.63
CA PHE A 41 -2.67 -18.88 17.62
C PHE A 41 -4.06 -18.82 16.99
N TYR A 42 -4.28 -18.01 15.97
CA TYR A 42 -5.60 -17.89 15.34
C TYR A 42 -5.74 -18.76 14.09
N SER A 43 -4.65 -19.08 13.40
CA SER A 43 -4.69 -19.78 12.11
C SER A 43 -4.56 -21.31 12.22
N LEU A 44 -3.82 -21.82 13.21
CA LEU A 44 -3.59 -23.26 13.36
C LEU A 44 -4.50 -23.89 14.40
N CYS A 45 -5.18 -24.95 14.01
CA CYS A 45 -5.98 -25.75 14.94
C CYS A 45 -5.08 -26.38 16.01
N GLY A 46 -5.51 -26.29 17.29
CA GLY A 46 -4.76 -26.79 18.41
C GLY A 46 -3.73 -25.84 19.03
N ALA A 47 -3.32 -24.80 18.29
CA ALA A 47 -2.32 -23.84 18.77
C ALA A 47 -2.78 -23.03 19.99
N GLN A 48 -4.08 -22.89 20.20
CA GLN A 48 -4.64 -22.22 21.39
C GLN A 48 -4.36 -22.97 22.70
N TRP A 49 -4.08 -24.27 22.61
CA TRP A 49 -3.74 -25.13 23.74
C TRP A 49 -2.24 -25.30 23.93
N GLU A 50 -1.39 -24.72 23.09
CA GLU A 50 0.06 -24.77 23.26
C GLU A 50 0.51 -23.99 24.51
N GLY A 51 1.56 -24.49 25.16
CA GLY A 51 2.15 -23.91 26.37
C GLY A 51 1.80 -24.67 27.68
N PRO A 52 1.93 -24.04 28.83
CA PRO A 52 1.78 -24.72 30.17
C PRO A 52 0.43 -25.38 30.38
N LEU A 53 -0.63 -24.88 29.73
CA LEU A 53 -1.98 -25.44 29.85
C LEU A 53 -2.13 -26.78 29.12
N SER A 54 -1.33 -27.05 28.10
CA SER A 54 -1.39 -28.33 27.35
C SER A 54 -1.19 -29.53 28.24
N ASN A 55 -0.25 -29.45 29.18
CA ASN A 55 0.08 -30.54 30.09
C ASN A 55 -1.06 -30.84 31.09
N GLN A 56 -1.80 -29.81 31.53
CA GLN A 56 -2.93 -29.98 32.45
C GLN A 56 -4.15 -30.62 31.78
N TYR A 57 -4.25 -30.52 30.46
CA TYR A 57 -5.36 -31.03 29.65
C TYR A 57 -4.96 -32.20 28.75
N GLU A 58 -3.84 -32.89 29.02
CA GLU A 58 -3.32 -33.95 28.15
C GLU A 58 -4.33 -35.10 27.97
N ASN A 59 -5.03 -35.47 29.04
CA ASN A 59 -6.02 -36.56 29.06
C ASN A 59 -7.46 -36.05 29.20
N LYS A 60 -7.72 -34.78 28.88
CA LYS A 60 -9.04 -34.15 28.99
C LYS A 60 -9.51 -33.63 27.63
N PRO A 61 -10.83 -33.47 27.46
CA PRO A 61 -11.35 -32.90 26.23
C PRO A 61 -10.81 -31.48 26.04
N LYS A 62 -10.26 -31.20 24.85
CA LYS A 62 -9.75 -29.88 24.43
C LYS A 62 -10.68 -29.30 23.39
N PHE A 63 -11.65 -28.49 23.83
CA PHE A 63 -12.52 -27.77 22.89
C PHE A 63 -11.88 -26.45 22.50
N GLU A 64 -11.89 -26.16 21.20
CA GLU A 64 -11.40 -24.91 20.62
C GLU A 64 -12.52 -24.22 19.86
N VAL A 65 -12.94 -23.04 20.33
CA VAL A 65 -13.94 -22.20 19.66
C VAL A 65 -13.27 -20.89 19.31
N ASN A 66 -12.70 -20.84 18.12
CA ASN A 66 -11.87 -19.73 17.67
C ASN A 66 -12.70 -18.49 17.27
N LYS A 67 -12.90 -17.59 18.21
CA LYS A 67 -13.59 -16.30 17.99
C LYS A 67 -12.66 -15.23 17.40
N ILE A 68 -11.36 -15.36 17.66
CA ILE A 68 -10.36 -14.38 17.19
C ILE A 68 -10.26 -14.40 15.68
N MET A 69 -10.25 -15.60 15.06
CA MET A 69 -10.21 -15.72 13.60
C MET A 69 -11.36 -14.97 12.93
N LEU A 70 -12.58 -15.05 13.47
CA LEU A 70 -13.73 -14.34 12.93
C LEU A 70 -13.54 -12.82 13.00
N SER A 71 -12.89 -12.33 14.07
CA SER A 71 -12.61 -10.90 14.21
C SER A 71 -11.52 -10.44 13.25
N VAL A 72 -10.46 -11.22 13.04
CA VAL A 72 -9.42 -10.94 12.04
C VAL A 72 -10.02 -10.89 10.64
N ILE A 73 -10.81 -11.91 10.27
CA ILE A 73 -11.50 -11.95 8.96
C ILE A 73 -12.39 -10.72 8.75
N ARG A 74 -13.08 -10.24 9.79
CA ARG A 74 -13.91 -9.03 9.70
C ARG A 74 -13.08 -7.80 9.35
N VAL A 75 -11.95 -7.58 10.03
CA VAL A 75 -11.06 -6.45 9.76
C VAL A 75 -10.45 -6.55 8.35
N VAL A 76 -10.09 -7.75 7.90
CA VAL A 76 -9.58 -8.00 6.56
C VAL A 76 -10.65 -7.74 5.50
N ASN A 77 -11.90 -8.18 5.74
CA ASN A 77 -13.01 -7.92 4.84
C ASN A 77 -13.35 -6.44 4.75
N GLU A 78 -13.22 -5.68 5.85
CA GLU A 78 -13.38 -4.22 5.84
C GLU A 78 -12.36 -3.56 4.90
N TYR A 79 -11.11 -3.99 4.95
CA TYR A 79 -10.09 -3.54 4.00
C TYR A 79 -10.44 -3.91 2.54
N ARG A 80 -10.87 -5.15 2.30
CA ARG A 80 -11.23 -5.61 0.95
C ARG A 80 -12.41 -4.85 0.37
N ASN A 81 -13.35 -4.40 1.21
CA ASN A 81 -14.48 -3.56 0.80
C ASN A 81 -14.08 -2.10 0.55
N ASN A 82 -13.07 -1.61 1.28
CA ASN A 82 -12.58 -0.23 1.23
C ASN A 82 -11.12 -0.23 0.77
N ARG A 83 -10.88 -0.53 -0.50
CA ARG A 83 -9.53 -0.56 -1.09
C ARG A 83 -8.87 0.82 -1.00
N ILE A 84 -7.58 0.79 -0.81
CA ILE A 84 -6.74 1.99 -0.76
C ILE A 84 -6.09 2.17 -2.12
N THR A 85 -6.32 3.31 -2.75
CA THR A 85 -5.76 3.66 -4.05
C THR A 85 -4.65 4.69 -3.91
N VAL A 86 -3.67 4.60 -4.79
CA VAL A 86 -2.56 5.53 -4.91
C VAL A 86 -2.82 6.42 -6.12
N ASP A 87 -2.72 7.72 -5.94
CA ASP A 87 -2.87 8.72 -6.99
C ASP A 87 -1.69 9.70 -6.96
N TYR A 88 -1.24 10.14 -8.13
CA TYR A 88 -0.13 11.07 -8.29
C TYR A 88 -0.66 12.46 -8.58
N VAL A 89 -0.09 13.47 -7.91
CA VAL A 89 -0.46 14.87 -8.08
C VAL A 89 0.78 15.66 -8.44
N SER A 90 0.66 16.54 -9.44
CA SER A 90 1.75 17.41 -9.83
C SER A 90 2.09 18.41 -8.72
N LYS A 91 3.39 18.65 -8.48
CA LYS A 91 3.87 19.70 -7.57
C LYS A 91 4.00 21.05 -8.23
N ASP A 92 4.20 21.09 -9.55
CA ASP A 92 4.63 22.26 -10.29
C ASP A 92 3.47 22.97 -11.05
N GLY A 93 2.21 22.64 -10.73
CA GLY A 93 1.02 23.29 -11.30
C GLY A 93 0.32 22.49 -12.39
N THR A 94 -0.72 23.08 -13.01
CA THR A 94 -1.69 22.42 -13.88
C THR A 94 -1.16 21.90 -15.22
N GLU A 95 0.03 22.30 -15.66
CA GLU A 95 0.59 21.86 -16.95
C GLU A 95 0.97 20.36 -16.93
N ASN A 96 1.27 19.82 -15.75
CA ASN A 96 1.67 18.42 -15.58
C ASN A 96 0.51 17.49 -15.09
N ASP A 97 -0.72 18.00 -15.04
CA ASP A 97 -1.86 17.18 -14.58
C ASP A 97 -2.13 15.99 -15.52
N LYS A 98 -1.98 16.18 -16.84
CA LYS A 98 -2.09 15.07 -17.81
C LYS A 98 -1.03 14.01 -17.61
N LEU A 99 0.19 14.42 -17.26
CA LEU A 99 1.28 13.49 -16.98
C LEU A 99 1.07 12.74 -15.66
N ALA A 100 0.41 13.37 -14.67
CA ALA A 100 -0.02 12.70 -13.45
C ALA A 100 -1.06 11.62 -13.73
N GLU A 101 -2.06 11.88 -14.59
CA GLU A 101 -3.04 10.87 -15.04
C GLU A 101 -2.37 9.69 -15.77
N VAL A 102 -1.36 9.96 -16.59
CA VAL A 102 -0.56 8.91 -17.24
C VAL A 102 0.17 8.07 -16.20
N CYS A 103 0.77 8.71 -15.20
CA CYS A 103 1.47 8.04 -14.11
C CYS A 103 0.53 7.13 -13.30
N ASP A 104 -0.67 7.63 -12.97
CA ASP A 104 -1.74 6.86 -12.33
C ASP A 104 -2.13 5.64 -13.16
N GLY A 105 -2.31 5.84 -14.47
CA GLY A 105 -2.68 4.78 -15.40
C GLY A 105 -1.61 3.70 -15.52
N LEU A 106 -0.34 4.07 -15.51
CA LEU A 106 0.79 3.13 -15.55
C LEU A 106 0.90 2.35 -14.23
N TYR A 107 0.79 3.03 -13.10
CA TYR A 107 0.82 2.37 -11.78
C TYR A 107 -0.28 1.31 -11.66
N ARG A 108 -1.53 1.66 -12.01
CA ARG A 108 -2.65 0.71 -12.00
C ARG A 108 -2.46 -0.44 -12.99
N ALA A 109 -1.83 -0.18 -14.14
CA ALA A 109 -1.52 -1.24 -15.11
C ALA A 109 -0.48 -2.23 -14.56
N ASP A 110 0.53 -1.72 -13.82
CA ASP A 110 1.53 -2.56 -13.15
C ASP A 110 0.93 -3.33 -11.96
N GLU A 111 0.04 -2.72 -11.17
CA GLU A 111 -0.75 -3.42 -10.15
C GLU A 111 -1.55 -4.56 -10.74
N GLN A 112 -2.29 -4.30 -11.83
CA GLN A 112 -3.11 -5.32 -12.49
C GLN A 112 -2.26 -6.45 -13.08
N SER A 113 -1.14 -6.13 -13.73
CA SER A 113 -0.27 -7.14 -14.35
C SER A 113 0.47 -8.00 -13.33
N SER A 114 0.73 -7.46 -12.15
CA SER A 114 1.44 -8.13 -11.05
C SER A 114 0.49 -8.92 -10.14
N VAL A 115 -0.84 -8.78 -10.30
CA VAL A 115 -1.83 -9.27 -9.34
C VAL A 115 -1.51 -8.74 -7.93
N ALA A 116 -1.23 -7.43 -7.84
CA ALA A 116 -0.76 -6.78 -6.61
C ALA A 116 -1.72 -6.95 -5.41
N ASP A 117 -3.00 -7.22 -5.69
CA ASP A 117 -4.01 -7.52 -4.67
C ASP A 117 -3.60 -8.68 -3.76
N GLU A 118 -2.91 -9.72 -4.28
CA GLU A 118 -2.41 -10.82 -3.47
C GLU A 118 -1.35 -10.34 -2.47
N ALA A 119 -0.42 -9.50 -2.93
CA ALA A 119 0.62 -8.94 -2.09
C ALA A 119 0.05 -8.03 -0.98
N TYR A 120 -0.92 -7.21 -1.34
CA TYR A 120 -1.57 -6.30 -0.40
C TYR A 120 -2.45 -7.03 0.61
N ASP A 121 -3.26 -8.00 0.17
CA ASP A 121 -4.12 -8.80 1.04
C ASP A 121 -3.30 -9.61 2.04
N ASN A 122 -2.21 -10.26 1.58
CA ASN A 122 -1.31 -11.01 2.44
C ASN A 122 -0.66 -10.11 3.49
N ALA A 123 -0.09 -8.98 3.07
CA ALA A 123 0.58 -8.07 4.00
C ALA A 123 -0.40 -7.44 5.01
N PHE A 124 -1.62 -7.13 4.59
CA PHE A 124 -2.65 -6.61 5.50
C PHE A 124 -3.08 -7.67 6.52
N GLU A 125 -3.33 -8.90 6.08
CA GLU A 125 -3.72 -10.00 6.97
C GLU A 125 -2.62 -10.33 7.98
N GLU A 126 -1.35 -10.38 7.55
CA GLU A 126 -0.21 -10.57 8.45
C GLU A 126 -0.06 -9.42 9.46
N ALA A 127 -0.25 -8.17 9.02
CA ALA A 127 -0.18 -7.01 9.92
C ALA A 127 -1.32 -7.01 10.94
N VAL A 128 -2.53 -7.42 10.55
CA VAL A 128 -3.69 -7.53 11.46
C VAL A 128 -3.53 -8.73 12.41
N GLY A 129 -3.10 -9.88 11.91
CA GLY A 129 -2.94 -11.09 12.69
C GLY A 129 -1.72 -11.05 13.62
N GLY A 130 -0.53 -10.90 13.04
CA GLY A 130 0.75 -10.95 13.75
C GLY A 130 1.26 -9.58 14.21
N GLY A 131 0.98 -8.53 13.48
CA GLY A 131 1.45 -7.18 13.76
C GLY A 131 2.41 -6.60 12.74
N ILE A 132 2.87 -7.38 11.76
CA ILE A 132 3.76 -6.94 10.69
C ILE A 132 3.44 -7.72 9.42
N GLY A 133 3.39 -7.03 8.30
CA GLY A 133 3.28 -7.57 6.95
C GLY A 133 4.18 -6.81 6.00
N ALA A 134 4.52 -7.38 4.85
CA ALA A 134 5.40 -6.74 3.89
C ALA A 134 5.13 -7.22 2.45
N TRP A 135 5.53 -6.37 1.49
CA TRP A 135 5.62 -6.72 0.07
C TRP A 135 6.80 -6.01 -0.56
N ARG A 136 7.11 -6.33 -1.80
CA ARG A 136 8.25 -5.73 -2.51
C ARG A 136 7.89 -5.30 -3.92
N LEU A 137 8.65 -4.32 -4.42
CA LEU A 137 8.72 -4.01 -5.83
C LEU A 137 9.98 -4.63 -6.43
N ARG A 138 9.86 -5.18 -7.62
CA ARG A 138 10.95 -5.79 -8.35
C ARG A 138 10.89 -5.41 -9.82
N THR A 139 12.05 -5.21 -10.43
CA THR A 139 12.17 -5.07 -11.86
C THR A 139 12.35 -6.43 -12.50
N VAL A 140 11.60 -6.70 -13.55
CA VAL A 140 11.70 -7.92 -14.37
C VAL A 140 11.74 -7.52 -15.83
N TYR A 141 12.36 -8.33 -16.67
CA TYR A 141 12.26 -8.14 -18.11
C TYR A 141 10.83 -8.38 -18.59
N GLU A 142 10.39 -7.65 -19.60
CA GLU A 142 9.03 -7.76 -20.14
C GLU A 142 8.86 -9.09 -20.88
N ASP A 143 9.88 -9.51 -21.63
CA ASP A 143 10.02 -10.82 -22.20
C ASP A 143 11.37 -11.43 -21.82
N GLU A 144 11.35 -12.47 -20.97
CA GLU A 144 12.55 -13.19 -20.54
C GLU A 144 13.08 -14.15 -21.62
N GLU A 145 12.28 -14.46 -22.63
CA GLU A 145 12.63 -15.40 -23.71
C GLU A 145 13.25 -14.69 -24.91
N ASP A 146 13.03 -13.38 -25.09
CA ASP A 146 13.62 -12.58 -26.15
C ASP A 146 14.94 -11.95 -25.72
N PRO A 147 16.11 -12.43 -26.18
CA PRO A 147 17.42 -11.89 -25.80
C PRO A 147 17.69 -10.48 -26.39
N GLU A 148 16.86 -9.99 -27.31
CA GLU A 148 17.00 -8.64 -27.89
C GLU A 148 16.09 -7.61 -27.16
N ASP A 149 15.16 -8.05 -26.30
CA ASP A 149 14.27 -7.17 -25.55
C ASP A 149 14.79 -6.89 -24.14
N ASP A 150 15.50 -5.77 -23.98
CA ASP A 150 16.02 -5.30 -22.67
C ASP A 150 14.97 -4.51 -21.86
N ARG A 151 13.71 -4.41 -22.33
CA ARG A 151 12.67 -3.64 -21.64
C ARG A 151 12.34 -4.26 -20.30
N GLN A 152 12.39 -3.43 -19.29
CA GLN A 152 12.07 -3.82 -17.92
C GLN A 152 10.69 -3.30 -17.51
N ARG A 153 10.04 -4.04 -16.63
CA ARG A 153 8.77 -3.69 -16.02
C ARG A 153 8.84 -3.81 -14.51
N ILE A 154 8.05 -3.02 -13.80
CA ILE A 154 7.96 -3.08 -12.34
C ILE A 154 6.87 -4.07 -11.97
N ARG A 155 7.19 -5.01 -11.08
CA ARG A 155 6.24 -5.96 -10.48
C ARG A 155 6.14 -5.74 -8.99
N ILE A 156 4.92 -5.91 -8.47
CA ILE A 156 4.58 -5.91 -7.05
C ILE A 156 4.41 -7.35 -6.62
N GLU A 157 5.27 -7.82 -5.71
CA GLU A 157 5.29 -9.22 -5.28
C GLU A 157 5.07 -9.34 -3.78
N PRO A 158 4.34 -10.38 -3.30
CA PRO A 158 4.17 -10.62 -1.87
C PRO A 158 5.50 -11.05 -1.22
N ILE A 159 5.64 -10.72 0.07
CA ILE A 159 6.62 -11.33 0.95
C ILE A 159 5.82 -12.05 2.03
N PHE A 160 5.93 -13.38 2.03
CA PHE A 160 5.26 -14.21 3.04
C PHE A 160 6.09 -14.27 4.32
N ASP A 161 5.40 -14.45 5.44
CA ASP A 161 6.03 -14.54 6.76
C ASP A 161 6.93 -13.34 7.08
N ALA A 162 6.41 -12.13 6.89
CA ALA A 162 7.17 -10.88 7.06
C ALA A 162 7.82 -10.75 8.46
N ASP A 163 7.23 -11.38 9.49
CA ASP A 163 7.76 -11.43 10.85
C ASP A 163 9.09 -12.21 10.96
N SER A 164 9.32 -13.19 10.08
CA SER A 164 10.54 -14.01 10.04
C SER A 164 11.43 -13.73 8.83
N SER A 165 10.93 -12.99 7.84
CA SER A 165 11.64 -12.77 6.58
C SER A 165 12.24 -11.37 6.45
N VAL A 166 11.62 -10.31 7.00
CA VAL A 166 12.01 -8.92 6.73
C VAL A 166 12.66 -8.27 7.94
N PHE A 167 13.89 -7.80 7.77
CA PHE A 167 14.69 -7.16 8.82
C PHE A 167 15.27 -5.83 8.34
N PHE A 168 14.79 -4.74 8.91
CA PHE A 168 15.30 -3.39 8.64
C PHE A 168 16.32 -2.96 9.68
N ASP A 169 17.14 -1.99 9.32
CA ASP A 169 18.06 -1.27 10.20
C ASP A 169 17.34 -0.80 11.49
N LEU A 170 17.92 -1.08 12.64
CA LEU A 170 17.43 -0.62 13.95
C LEU A 170 17.43 0.92 14.10
N GLY A 171 18.28 1.61 13.32
CA GLY A 171 18.31 3.06 13.24
C GLY A 171 17.09 3.66 12.54
N ALA A 172 16.36 2.88 11.77
CA ALA A 172 15.18 3.32 11.02
C ALA A 172 13.96 3.43 11.94
N LYS A 173 13.61 4.66 12.33
CA LYS A 173 12.53 4.97 13.27
C LYS A 173 11.23 5.41 12.60
N ARG A 174 11.27 5.79 11.33
CA ARG A 174 10.06 6.13 10.59
C ARG A 174 9.21 4.89 10.36
N GLN A 175 7.91 5.09 10.28
CA GLN A 175 6.97 3.97 10.09
C GLN A 175 7.10 3.35 8.69
N ASP A 176 7.37 4.17 7.70
CA ASP A 176 7.57 3.81 6.30
C ASP A 176 8.99 3.31 5.99
N LYS A 177 9.87 3.26 7.01
CA LYS A 177 11.29 2.86 6.89
C LYS A 177 12.08 3.61 5.82
N SER A 178 11.65 4.84 5.47
CA SER A 178 12.35 5.69 4.49
C SER A 178 13.73 6.17 4.96
N ASP A 179 14.00 6.06 6.25
CA ASP A 179 15.27 6.39 6.91
C ASP A 179 16.21 5.18 7.05
N ALA A 180 15.82 4.00 6.58
CA ALA A 180 16.63 2.79 6.66
C ALA A 180 17.87 2.88 5.76
N LYS A 181 19.00 2.40 6.26
CA LYS A 181 20.25 2.29 5.52
C LYS A 181 20.43 0.93 4.86
N PHE A 182 19.82 -0.09 5.42
CA PHE A 182 19.84 -1.44 4.87
C PHE A 182 18.56 -2.22 5.23
N CYS A 183 18.32 -3.27 4.47
CA CYS A 183 17.25 -4.22 4.70
C CYS A 183 17.69 -5.61 4.28
N PHE A 184 17.30 -6.63 5.04
CA PHE A 184 17.44 -8.04 4.67
C PHE A 184 16.05 -8.62 4.41
N VAL A 185 15.96 -9.42 3.35
CA VAL A 185 14.81 -10.29 3.10
C VAL A 185 15.33 -11.73 3.05
N VAL A 186 14.97 -12.50 4.08
CA VAL A 186 15.44 -13.89 4.25
C VAL A 186 14.41 -14.84 3.65
N THR A 187 14.87 -15.73 2.80
CA THR A 187 14.06 -16.80 2.21
C THR A 187 14.68 -18.15 2.52
N SER A 188 13.85 -19.15 2.68
CA SER A 188 14.28 -20.52 2.94
C SER A 188 14.22 -21.37 1.67
N MET A 189 15.24 -22.19 1.43
CA MET A 189 15.30 -23.14 0.30
C MET A 189 15.67 -24.52 0.82
N THR A 190 15.26 -25.56 0.11
CA THR A 190 15.79 -26.91 0.38
C THR A 190 17.28 -26.96 0.02
N ARG A 191 18.04 -27.79 0.72
CA ARG A 191 19.49 -27.95 0.41
C ARG A 191 19.76 -28.34 -1.02
N GLN A 192 18.88 -29.14 -1.62
CA GLN A 192 19.04 -29.56 -3.01
C GLN A 192 18.83 -28.37 -3.96
N ALA A 193 17.74 -27.61 -3.78
CA ALA A 193 17.48 -26.41 -4.58
C ALA A 193 18.61 -25.39 -4.46
N TYR A 194 19.17 -25.22 -3.25
CA TYR A 194 20.31 -24.32 -3.05
C TYR A 194 21.54 -24.75 -3.83
N LYS A 195 21.88 -26.08 -3.80
CA LYS A 195 23.00 -26.60 -4.57
C LYS A 195 22.79 -26.48 -6.07
N ASP A 196 21.58 -26.74 -6.54
CA ASP A 196 21.23 -26.66 -7.96
C ASP A 196 21.28 -25.21 -8.48
N THR A 197 20.87 -24.25 -7.67
CA THR A 197 20.85 -22.83 -8.05
C THR A 197 22.22 -22.16 -7.94
N TYR A 198 22.96 -22.40 -6.85
CA TYR A 198 24.18 -21.63 -6.55
C TYR A 198 25.46 -22.47 -6.66
N GLY A 199 25.37 -23.78 -6.86
CA GLY A 199 26.52 -24.67 -6.95
C GLY A 199 27.37 -24.77 -5.67
N ASP A 200 26.84 -24.35 -4.52
CA ASP A 200 27.50 -24.26 -3.23
C ASP A 200 26.98 -25.32 -2.26
N ASP A 201 27.83 -25.84 -1.39
CA ASP A 201 27.43 -26.82 -0.37
C ASP A 201 27.55 -26.23 1.03
N PRO A 202 26.45 -26.12 1.79
CA PRO A 202 26.48 -25.62 3.17
C PRO A 202 27.44 -26.39 4.09
N ALA A 203 27.71 -27.64 3.76
CA ALA A 203 28.67 -28.46 4.54
C ALA A 203 30.10 -27.95 4.44
N SER A 204 30.44 -27.17 3.42
CA SER A 204 31.76 -26.59 3.20
C SER A 204 31.98 -25.22 3.88
N TRP A 205 30.95 -24.68 4.49
CA TRP A 205 31.01 -23.33 5.10
C TRP A 205 31.99 -23.28 6.28
N PRO A 206 32.65 -22.14 6.52
CA PRO A 206 33.53 -21.98 7.66
C PRO A 206 32.82 -22.18 8.98
N LYS A 207 33.44 -22.85 9.93
CA LYS A 207 32.85 -23.11 11.27
C LYS A 207 32.58 -21.86 12.11
N ILE A 208 33.13 -20.71 11.73
CA ILE A 208 32.93 -19.41 12.36
C ILE A 208 31.44 -18.97 12.32
N ILE A 209 30.69 -19.49 11.36
CA ILE A 209 29.23 -19.21 11.23
C ILE A 209 28.44 -19.65 12.46
N HIS A 210 28.90 -20.62 13.21
CA HIS A 210 28.28 -21.06 14.46
C HIS A 210 28.47 -20.10 15.65
N GLN A 211 29.12 -18.94 15.46
CA GLN A 211 29.21 -17.88 16.48
C GLN A 211 27.99 -16.94 16.46
N TYR A 212 27.19 -16.95 15.38
CA TYR A 212 25.97 -16.18 15.28
C TYR A 212 24.78 -16.95 15.84
N GLU A 213 23.82 -16.25 16.42
CA GLU A 213 22.62 -16.87 16.99
C GLU A 213 21.68 -17.49 15.94
N PHE A 214 21.77 -17.02 14.70
CA PHE A 214 20.92 -17.48 13.61
C PHE A 214 21.57 -18.63 12.84
N ASP A 215 20.88 -19.77 12.82
CA ASP A 215 21.32 -20.97 12.06
C ASP A 215 20.98 -20.82 10.57
N TRP A 216 21.95 -20.35 9.78
CA TRP A 216 21.81 -20.20 8.34
C TRP A 216 21.61 -21.50 7.56
N ALA A 217 21.97 -22.63 8.14
CA ALA A 217 21.81 -23.95 7.51
C ALA A 217 21.37 -24.98 8.56
N THR A 218 20.14 -25.41 8.47
CA THR A 218 19.59 -26.55 9.21
C THR A 218 19.77 -27.85 8.42
N PRO A 219 19.53 -29.04 8.98
CA PRO A 219 19.62 -30.29 8.23
C PRO A 219 18.78 -30.32 6.94
N ASP A 220 17.63 -29.66 6.93
CA ASP A 220 16.68 -29.71 5.84
C ASP A 220 16.65 -28.46 4.95
N VAL A 221 16.96 -27.31 5.54
CA VAL A 221 16.75 -26.00 4.91
C VAL A 221 17.99 -25.13 5.00
N VAL A 222 18.23 -24.34 3.95
CA VAL A 222 19.25 -23.29 3.88
C VAL A 222 18.57 -21.95 3.73
N TYR A 223 19.01 -20.96 4.48
CA TYR A 223 18.52 -19.60 4.38
C TYR A 223 19.42 -18.78 3.45
N VAL A 224 18.78 -18.04 2.57
CA VAL A 224 19.39 -17.09 1.65
C VAL A 224 18.79 -15.73 1.92
N ALA A 225 19.63 -14.72 2.05
CA ALA A 225 19.16 -13.35 2.29
C ALA A 225 19.46 -12.46 1.08
N GLU A 226 18.46 -11.71 0.65
CA GLU A 226 18.66 -10.55 -0.18
C GLU A 226 19.03 -9.36 0.73
N TYR A 227 20.20 -8.80 0.54
CA TYR A 227 20.71 -7.66 1.30
C TYR A 227 20.69 -6.41 0.44
N TYR A 228 19.88 -5.45 0.85
CA TYR A 228 19.76 -4.14 0.22
C TYR A 228 20.53 -3.11 1.05
N LYS A 229 21.51 -2.45 0.45
CA LYS A 229 22.33 -1.42 1.09
C LYS A 229 22.19 -0.10 0.37
N VAL A 230 21.85 0.95 1.13
CA VAL A 230 21.80 2.32 0.61
C VAL A 230 23.20 2.91 0.62
N GLU A 231 23.72 3.28 -0.54
CA GLU A 231 25.00 3.95 -0.71
C GLU A 231 24.78 5.42 -1.12
N GLU A 232 25.49 6.34 -0.46
CA GLU A 232 25.49 7.75 -0.83
C GLU A 232 26.67 8.02 -1.78
N LYS A 233 26.36 8.28 -3.05
CA LYS A 233 27.34 8.78 -4.01
C LYS A 233 27.31 10.28 -4.08
N THR A 234 28.46 10.92 -3.93
CA THR A 234 28.60 12.36 -4.15
C THR A 234 28.85 12.59 -5.64
N GLU A 235 27.88 13.17 -6.34
CA GLU A 235 28.02 13.58 -7.73
C GLU A 235 28.24 15.09 -7.81
N THR A 236 29.13 15.51 -8.68
CA THR A 236 29.35 16.92 -8.98
C THR A 236 28.48 17.29 -10.18
N ILE A 237 27.56 18.20 -9.98
CA ILE A 237 26.72 18.79 -11.04
C ILE A 237 27.36 20.12 -11.43
N ARG A 238 27.68 20.30 -12.70
CA ARG A 238 28.16 21.55 -13.30
C ARG A 238 26.96 22.22 -13.97
N ILE A 239 26.76 23.49 -13.66
CA ILE A 239 25.64 24.28 -14.19
C ILE A 239 26.21 25.27 -15.18
N PHE A 240 25.75 25.16 -16.43
CA PHE A 240 26.11 26.04 -17.53
C PHE A 240 24.94 26.98 -17.85
N ALA A 241 25.22 28.27 -18.03
CA ALA A 241 24.23 29.19 -18.54
C ALA A 241 24.44 29.35 -20.06
N ALA A 242 23.39 29.08 -20.80
CA ALA A 242 23.34 29.36 -22.25
C ALA A 242 23.25 30.86 -22.52
N ILE A 243 23.41 31.26 -23.78
CA ILE A 243 23.39 32.69 -24.20
C ILE A 243 22.03 33.36 -23.94
N ASP A 244 20.96 32.57 -23.96
CA ASP A 244 19.58 32.96 -23.65
C ASP A 244 19.28 33.16 -22.16
N GLY A 245 20.24 32.81 -21.29
CA GLY A 245 20.11 32.86 -19.82
C GLY A 245 19.51 31.65 -19.19
N THR A 246 19.21 30.58 -19.94
CA THR A 246 18.76 29.28 -19.38
C THR A 246 19.92 28.56 -18.69
N GLU A 247 19.65 28.00 -17.50
CA GLU A 247 20.64 27.21 -16.76
C GLU A 247 20.46 25.73 -17.08
N GLU A 248 21.42 25.12 -17.74
CA GLU A 248 21.47 23.68 -17.99
C GLU A 248 22.37 22.98 -16.99
N ARG A 249 22.01 21.77 -16.60
CA ARG A 249 22.68 20.99 -15.55
C ARG A 249 23.27 19.72 -16.12
N TYR A 250 24.57 19.57 -16.02
CA TYR A 250 25.31 18.39 -16.48
C TYR A 250 25.97 17.69 -15.31
N THR A 251 25.92 16.35 -15.32
CA THR A 251 26.59 15.52 -14.30
C THR A 251 28.02 15.19 -14.78
N GLN A 252 28.87 14.77 -13.86
CA GLN A 252 30.22 14.36 -14.22
C GLN A 252 30.23 13.06 -15.08
N ALA A 253 29.15 12.28 -15.04
CA ALA A 253 28.96 11.12 -15.90
C ALA A 253 28.69 11.53 -17.37
N ASP A 254 27.96 12.61 -17.59
CA ASP A 254 27.65 13.11 -18.93
C ASP A 254 28.94 13.53 -19.66
N PHE A 255 29.89 14.18 -18.95
CA PHE A 255 31.22 14.52 -19.46
C PHE A 255 32.14 13.29 -19.63
N ALA A 256 31.89 12.21 -18.90
CA ALA A 256 32.66 10.97 -19.08
C ALA A 256 32.16 10.14 -20.28
N ASN A 257 30.87 10.26 -20.60
CA ASN A 257 30.24 9.60 -21.75
C ASN A 257 30.52 10.35 -23.08
N ASP A 258 30.60 11.66 -23.02
CA ASP A 258 30.91 12.51 -24.16
C ASP A 258 32.08 13.46 -23.81
N GLU A 259 33.30 13.05 -24.20
CA GLU A 259 34.51 13.83 -23.96
C GLU A 259 34.51 15.17 -24.71
N THR A 260 33.67 15.33 -25.75
CA THR A 260 33.55 16.56 -26.57
C THR A 260 32.48 17.51 -26.06
N LEU A 261 31.65 17.10 -25.09
CA LEU A 261 30.53 17.88 -24.57
C LEU A 261 30.99 19.24 -24.01
N GLU A 262 32.09 19.26 -23.27
CA GLU A 262 32.64 20.51 -22.69
C GLU A 262 33.09 21.47 -23.77
N GLU A 263 33.76 20.98 -24.81
CA GLU A 263 34.19 21.79 -25.96
C GLU A 263 32.99 22.30 -26.78
N THR A 264 31.96 21.45 -26.93
CA THR A 264 30.72 21.82 -27.64
C THR A 264 29.94 22.90 -26.89
N LEU A 265 29.80 22.78 -25.59
CA LEU A 265 29.13 23.77 -24.73
C LEU A 265 29.86 25.12 -24.77
N MET A 266 31.19 25.11 -24.72
CA MET A 266 31.99 26.33 -24.86
C MET A 266 31.91 26.94 -26.28
N ALA A 267 31.83 26.10 -27.31
CA ALA A 267 31.67 26.56 -28.69
C ALA A 267 30.31 27.21 -28.98
N ILE A 268 29.25 26.74 -28.34
CA ILE A 268 27.89 27.32 -28.38
C ILE A 268 27.83 28.60 -27.55
N GLY A 269 28.86 28.92 -26.72
CA GLY A 269 28.92 30.13 -25.91
C GLY A 269 28.30 29.97 -24.52
N SER A 270 28.01 28.74 -24.09
CA SER A 270 27.56 28.43 -22.73
C SER A 270 28.71 28.66 -21.75
N ARG A 271 28.40 29.23 -20.60
CA ARG A 271 29.42 29.54 -19.56
C ARG A 271 29.10 28.79 -18.28
N GLU A 272 30.09 28.12 -17.71
CA GLU A 272 29.97 27.52 -16.39
C GLU A 272 29.74 28.59 -15.32
N VAL A 273 28.59 28.49 -14.61
CA VAL A 273 28.18 29.43 -13.57
C VAL A 273 28.61 28.94 -12.19
N ARG A 274 28.38 27.66 -11.92
CA ARG A 274 28.69 27.06 -10.60
C ARG A 274 28.79 25.55 -10.66
N GLN A 275 29.52 24.98 -9.72
CA GLN A 275 29.52 23.55 -9.43
C GLN A 275 28.81 23.27 -8.11
N LYS A 276 27.92 22.27 -8.10
CA LYS A 276 27.22 21.82 -6.90
C LYS A 276 27.52 20.34 -6.66
N LYS A 277 28.01 20.01 -5.47
CA LYS A 277 28.12 18.61 -5.05
C LYS A 277 26.81 18.17 -4.45
N VAL A 278 26.18 17.16 -5.06
CA VAL A 278 24.91 16.57 -4.63
C VAL A 278 25.16 15.14 -4.20
N LYS A 279 24.66 14.78 -3.01
CA LYS A 279 24.67 13.40 -2.57
C LYS A 279 23.44 12.69 -3.13
N ARG A 280 23.64 11.73 -4.02
CA ARG A 280 22.57 10.86 -4.52
C ARG A 280 22.61 9.53 -3.78
N LYS A 281 21.44 9.10 -3.35
CA LYS A 281 21.24 7.76 -2.77
C LYS A 281 21.00 6.78 -3.90
N LYS A 282 21.76 5.67 -3.88
CA LYS A 282 21.52 4.51 -4.76
C LYS A 282 21.46 3.26 -3.88
N VAL A 283 20.62 2.32 -4.25
CA VAL A 283 20.47 1.06 -3.53
C VAL A 283 21.21 -0.03 -4.29
N ARG A 284 22.05 -0.76 -3.58
CA ARG A 284 22.77 -1.92 -4.13
C ARG A 284 22.23 -3.20 -3.51
N LYS A 285 21.96 -4.17 -4.36
CA LYS A 285 21.41 -5.46 -3.94
C LYS A 285 22.50 -6.52 -4.00
N TYR A 286 22.56 -7.33 -2.96
CA TYR A 286 23.39 -8.53 -2.87
C TYR A 286 22.53 -9.72 -2.48
N VAL A 287 22.86 -10.89 -2.98
CA VAL A 287 22.30 -12.17 -2.51
C VAL A 287 23.40 -12.89 -1.73
N MET A 288 23.09 -13.28 -0.51
CA MET A 288 24.08 -13.87 0.39
C MET A 288 23.52 -15.08 1.15
N SER A 289 24.40 -15.98 1.49
CA SER A 289 24.15 -17.08 2.41
C SER A 289 24.97 -16.90 3.68
N GLY A 290 24.85 -17.80 4.65
CA GLY A 290 25.72 -17.78 5.82
C GLY A 290 27.22 -17.99 5.51
N GLY A 291 27.57 -18.52 4.33
CA GLY A 291 28.95 -18.82 3.95
C GLY A 291 29.64 -17.73 3.14
N LYS A 292 28.94 -17.06 2.27
CA LYS A 292 29.50 -16.08 1.32
C LYS A 292 28.43 -15.23 0.67
N VAL A 293 28.85 -14.17 -0.01
CA VAL A 293 28.01 -13.48 -1.00
C VAL A 293 27.89 -14.37 -2.23
N LEU A 294 26.68 -14.72 -2.61
CA LEU A 294 26.37 -15.58 -3.73
C LEU A 294 26.35 -14.79 -5.03
N GLU A 295 25.76 -13.60 -5.00
CA GLU A 295 25.58 -12.74 -6.16
C GLU A 295 25.68 -11.26 -5.75
N ASP A 296 26.34 -10.46 -6.58
CA ASP A 296 26.33 -9.00 -6.54
C ASP A 296 25.45 -8.51 -7.70
N ALA A 297 24.17 -8.31 -7.44
CA ALA A 297 23.22 -7.84 -8.46
C ALA A 297 23.42 -6.36 -8.86
N GLY A 298 24.40 -5.68 -8.23
CA GLY A 298 24.69 -4.28 -8.54
C GLY A 298 23.68 -3.28 -7.99
N TYR A 299 23.58 -2.12 -8.66
CA TYR A 299 22.62 -1.10 -8.30
C TYR A 299 21.28 -1.41 -8.94
N ILE A 300 20.23 -1.33 -8.12
CA ILE A 300 18.84 -1.46 -8.59
C ILE A 300 18.29 -0.08 -8.96
N ALA A 301 17.24 -0.08 -9.77
CA ALA A 301 16.53 1.14 -10.13
C ALA A 301 15.87 1.79 -8.90
N GLY A 302 15.87 3.12 -8.90
CA GLY A 302 15.28 3.91 -7.84
C GLY A 302 16.24 4.28 -6.70
N LYS A 303 15.76 5.19 -5.85
CA LYS A 303 16.55 5.82 -4.76
C LYS A 303 16.29 5.18 -3.40
N ASN A 304 15.31 4.29 -3.32
CA ASN A 304 14.76 3.75 -2.09
C ASN A 304 14.87 2.22 -2.07
N ILE A 305 14.96 1.66 -0.86
CA ILE A 305 14.84 0.21 -0.68
C ILE A 305 13.45 -0.23 -1.15
N PRO A 306 13.33 -1.20 -2.09
CA PRO A 306 12.07 -1.58 -2.71
C PRO A 306 11.24 -2.56 -1.86
N ILE A 307 11.36 -2.47 -0.54
CA ILE A 307 10.64 -3.29 0.43
C ILE A 307 9.72 -2.38 1.24
N ILE A 308 8.45 -2.68 1.22
CA ILE A 308 7.44 -1.95 1.97
C ILE A 308 6.99 -2.80 3.16
N VAL A 309 7.06 -2.23 4.35
CA VAL A 309 6.61 -2.87 5.58
C VAL A 309 5.41 -2.12 6.14
N VAL A 310 4.45 -2.89 6.64
CA VAL A 310 3.26 -2.38 7.31
C VAL A 310 3.16 -2.98 8.69
N PHE A 311 2.88 -2.11 9.65
CA PHE A 311 2.68 -2.50 11.04
C PHE A 311 1.20 -2.42 11.40
N GLY A 312 0.73 -3.39 12.19
CA GLY A 312 -0.61 -3.35 12.76
C GLY A 312 -0.73 -2.18 13.73
N LYS A 313 -0.36 -2.39 14.99
CA LYS A 313 -0.13 -1.32 15.98
C LYS A 313 1.35 -1.24 16.28
N ARG A 314 1.91 -0.03 16.36
CA ARG A 314 3.35 0.19 16.50
C ARG A 314 3.64 1.24 17.57
N TRP A 315 4.63 0.99 18.41
CA TRP A 315 5.14 1.92 19.41
C TRP A 315 6.59 1.61 19.77
N PHE A 316 7.21 2.47 20.55
CA PHE A 316 8.56 2.29 21.06
C PHE A 316 8.54 2.19 22.59
N VAL A 317 9.25 1.21 23.13
CA VAL A 317 9.53 1.04 24.57
C VAL A 317 11.02 0.79 24.70
N ASP A 318 11.68 1.52 25.57
CA ASP A 318 13.12 1.43 25.79
C ASP A 318 13.95 1.54 24.50
N ASN A 319 13.50 2.41 23.59
CA ASN A 319 14.08 2.62 22.27
C ASN A 319 14.01 1.38 21.34
N VAL A 320 13.30 0.34 21.71
CA VAL A 320 13.02 -0.85 20.90
C VAL A 320 11.66 -0.70 20.24
N GLU A 321 11.59 -0.99 18.95
CA GLU A 321 10.35 -1.01 18.18
C GLU A 321 9.51 -2.22 18.58
N ARG A 322 8.25 -1.95 18.95
CA ARG A 322 7.26 -2.96 19.30
C ARG A 322 6.11 -2.88 18.33
N CYS A 323 5.56 -4.03 17.96
CA CYS A 323 4.38 -4.12 17.13
C CYS A 323 3.46 -5.25 17.58
N MET A 324 2.18 -5.11 17.34
CA MET A 324 1.21 -6.19 17.57
C MET A 324 0.05 -6.08 16.58
N GLY A 325 -0.55 -7.24 16.34
CA GLY A 325 -1.81 -7.36 15.62
C GLY A 325 -3.02 -7.27 16.55
N HIS A 326 -4.14 -7.67 16.00
CA HIS A 326 -5.43 -7.72 16.68
C HIS A 326 -5.53 -8.89 17.69
N VAL A 327 -4.73 -9.92 17.48
CA VAL A 327 -4.77 -11.19 18.20
C VAL A 327 -4.22 -11.11 19.62
N ARG A 328 -3.10 -10.40 19.79
CA ARG A 328 -2.29 -10.45 21.04
C ARG A 328 -3.09 -10.18 22.31
N LEU A 329 -3.92 -9.15 22.31
CA LEU A 329 -4.70 -8.75 23.48
C LEU A 329 -5.84 -9.73 23.83
N ALA A 330 -6.33 -10.47 22.83
CA ALA A 330 -7.45 -11.39 23.01
C ALA A 330 -7.03 -12.83 23.38
N LYS A 331 -5.73 -13.15 23.33
CA LYS A 331 -5.22 -14.53 23.55
C LYS A 331 -5.65 -15.11 24.90
N ASP A 332 -5.50 -14.35 25.97
CA ASP A 332 -5.77 -14.86 27.33
C ASP A 332 -7.27 -15.05 27.55
N ALA A 333 -8.09 -14.13 27.06
CA ALA A 333 -9.54 -14.27 27.11
C ALA A 333 -10.03 -15.49 26.29
N GLN A 334 -9.43 -15.71 25.11
CA GLN A 334 -9.73 -16.88 24.27
C GLN A 334 -9.31 -18.19 24.93
N ARG A 335 -8.14 -18.26 25.55
CA ARG A 335 -7.68 -19.43 26.32
C ARG A 335 -8.61 -19.71 27.48
N LEU A 336 -8.97 -18.69 28.26
CA LEU A 336 -9.90 -18.83 29.38
C LEU A 336 -11.24 -19.38 28.91
N LYS A 337 -11.79 -18.89 27.81
CA LYS A 337 -13.03 -19.38 27.21
C LYS A 337 -12.93 -20.88 26.84
N ASN A 338 -11.87 -21.28 26.15
CA ASN A 338 -11.66 -22.67 25.75
C ASN A 338 -11.54 -23.60 26.98
N MET A 339 -10.84 -23.16 28.03
CA MET A 339 -10.75 -23.88 29.29
C MET A 339 -12.11 -24.07 29.96
N GLN A 340 -12.91 -23.01 30.02
CA GLN A 340 -14.25 -23.05 30.62
C GLN A 340 -15.17 -24.00 29.85
N LEU A 341 -15.16 -23.94 28.51
CA LEU A 341 -15.96 -24.83 27.66
C LEU A 341 -15.51 -26.30 27.80
N SER A 342 -14.20 -26.54 27.84
CA SER A 342 -13.65 -27.89 28.02
C SER A 342 -14.03 -28.44 29.37
N LYS A 343 -13.97 -27.63 30.43
CA LYS A 343 -14.39 -28.02 31.77
C LYS A 343 -15.90 -28.29 31.85
N LEU A 344 -16.70 -27.48 31.20
CA LEU A 344 -18.15 -27.66 31.11
C LEU A 344 -18.50 -28.97 30.39
N GLY A 345 -17.81 -29.27 29.28
CA GLY A 345 -17.95 -30.53 28.56
C GLY A 345 -17.55 -31.75 29.41
N GLU A 346 -16.44 -31.63 30.15
CA GLU A 346 -16.01 -32.69 31.10
C GLU A 346 -17.09 -32.95 32.17
N ILE A 347 -17.59 -31.89 32.81
CA ILE A 347 -18.66 -32.01 33.84
C ILE A 347 -19.92 -32.57 33.19
N SER A 348 -20.33 -32.12 32.01
CA SER A 348 -21.51 -32.66 31.33
C SER A 348 -21.38 -34.14 30.99
N ALA A 349 -20.19 -34.56 30.52
CA ALA A 349 -19.93 -35.97 30.23
C ALA A 349 -19.94 -36.85 31.49
N LEU A 350 -19.43 -36.33 32.63
CA LEU A 350 -19.36 -37.05 33.88
C LEU A 350 -20.69 -37.01 34.69
N SER A 351 -21.52 -35.98 34.45
CA SER A 351 -22.77 -35.80 35.19
C SER A 351 -23.92 -36.68 34.71
N SER A 352 -23.75 -37.32 33.57
CA SER A 352 -24.84 -38.02 32.88
C SER A 352 -25.29 -39.30 33.57
N VAL A 353 -24.55 -39.83 34.54
CA VAL A 353 -24.92 -41.08 35.19
C VAL A 353 -24.58 -41.06 36.68
N GLU A 354 -25.61 -41.05 37.52
CA GLU A 354 -25.45 -41.35 38.94
C GLU A 354 -25.12 -42.82 39.08
N LYS A 355 -23.89 -43.14 39.49
CA LYS A 355 -23.46 -44.53 39.64
C LYS A 355 -23.91 -45.06 41.04
N PRO A 356 -24.65 -46.15 41.07
CA PRO A 356 -25.03 -46.76 42.32
C PRO A 356 -23.82 -47.34 42.99
N ILE A 357 -23.72 -47.17 44.32
CA ILE A 357 -22.73 -47.80 45.15
C ILE A 357 -23.42 -49.02 45.75
N LEU A 358 -22.96 -50.20 45.34
CA LEU A 358 -23.55 -51.48 45.73
C LEU A 358 -22.51 -52.31 46.47
N THR A 359 -22.96 -53.15 47.41
CA THR A 359 -22.09 -54.15 48.03
C THR A 359 -21.93 -55.36 47.09
N PRO A 360 -20.80 -56.10 47.13
CA PRO A 360 -20.61 -57.28 46.31
C PRO A 360 -21.72 -58.30 46.41
N GLU A 361 -22.34 -58.41 47.58
CA GLU A 361 -23.46 -59.34 47.86
C GLU A 361 -24.73 -58.93 47.10
N GLN A 362 -25.00 -57.60 46.99
CA GLN A 362 -26.17 -57.08 46.28
C GLN A 362 -26.10 -57.32 44.76
N VAL A 363 -24.91 -57.40 44.23
CA VAL A 363 -24.68 -57.51 42.77
C VAL A 363 -24.34 -58.90 42.30
N ALA A 364 -24.16 -59.84 43.26
CA ALA A 364 -23.78 -61.19 42.93
C ALA A 364 -24.79 -61.86 41.97
N GLY A 365 -24.31 -62.29 40.79
CA GLY A 365 -25.12 -62.86 39.72
C GLY A 365 -25.74 -61.81 38.76
N HIS A 366 -25.72 -60.54 39.10
CA HIS A 366 -26.30 -59.45 38.28
C HIS A 366 -25.27 -58.44 37.81
N GLN A 367 -23.97 -58.74 37.96
CA GLN A 367 -22.87 -57.84 37.66
C GLN A 367 -22.88 -57.28 36.18
N VAL A 368 -23.18 -58.18 35.24
CA VAL A 368 -23.23 -57.78 33.78
C VAL A 368 -24.35 -56.78 33.54
N MET A 369 -25.53 -56.97 34.15
CA MET A 369 -26.67 -56.07 33.99
C MET A 369 -26.36 -54.66 34.53
N TRP A 370 -25.74 -54.58 35.71
CA TRP A 370 -25.32 -53.27 36.27
C TRP A 370 -24.15 -52.67 35.61
N SER A 371 -23.24 -53.43 34.97
CA SER A 371 -22.10 -52.90 34.24
C SER A 371 -22.50 -52.38 32.86
N GLU A 372 -23.53 -52.96 32.26
CA GLU A 372 -24.00 -52.62 30.90
C GLU A 372 -25.22 -51.69 30.92
N ASP A 373 -25.70 -51.26 32.08
CA ASP A 373 -26.89 -50.40 32.20
C ASP A 373 -26.82 -49.10 31.41
N ASN A 374 -25.61 -48.54 31.24
CA ASN A 374 -25.37 -47.36 30.41
C ASN A 374 -25.33 -47.66 28.91
N LEU A 375 -25.21 -48.91 28.52
CA LEU A 375 -25.07 -49.32 27.10
C LEU A 375 -26.34 -49.99 26.58
N LYS A 376 -27.10 -50.63 27.47
CA LYS A 376 -28.31 -51.34 27.15
C LYS A 376 -29.44 -50.83 28.05
N ASP A 377 -30.54 -50.47 27.45
CA ASP A 377 -31.73 -50.00 28.15
C ASP A 377 -32.47 -51.22 28.74
N TYR A 378 -32.16 -51.59 30.00
CA TYR A 378 -32.81 -52.67 30.70
C TYR A 378 -34.14 -52.17 31.25
N PRO A 379 -35.24 -52.94 31.06
CA PRO A 379 -36.55 -52.53 31.53
C PRO A 379 -36.69 -52.61 33.10
N TYR A 380 -35.79 -53.30 33.76
CA TYR A 380 -35.68 -53.37 35.21
C TYR A 380 -34.27 -53.81 35.61
N LEU A 381 -33.83 -53.40 36.80
CA LEU A 381 -32.56 -53.77 37.42
C LEU A 381 -32.81 -54.63 38.64
N LEU A 382 -32.09 -55.74 38.78
CA LEU A 382 -32.22 -56.72 39.91
C LEU A 382 -31.16 -56.50 40.97
N VAL A 383 -31.56 -56.57 42.22
CA VAL A 383 -30.68 -56.44 43.40
C VAL A 383 -30.98 -57.57 44.35
N ASN A 384 -29.96 -58.26 44.88
CA ASN A 384 -30.14 -59.28 45.88
C ASN A 384 -30.38 -58.67 47.29
N PRO A 385 -31.21 -59.31 48.16
CA PRO A 385 -31.38 -58.88 49.51
C PRO A 385 -30.11 -59.11 50.35
N ILE A 386 -29.79 -58.16 51.24
CA ILE A 386 -28.68 -58.31 52.20
C ILE A 386 -29.18 -59.12 53.42
N THR A 387 -28.48 -60.19 53.78
CA THR A 387 -28.78 -60.98 54.97
C THR A 387 -28.03 -60.38 56.14
N GLY A 388 -28.76 -59.84 57.11
CA GLY A 388 -28.19 -59.33 58.34
C GLY A 388 -27.66 -60.49 59.27
N GLN A 389 -26.83 -60.16 60.29
CA GLN A 389 -26.27 -61.12 61.23
C GLN A 389 -27.31 -61.94 61.99
N ASN A 390 -28.54 -61.49 62.07
CA ASN A 390 -29.67 -62.20 62.74
C ASN A 390 -30.51 -63.03 61.75
N GLY A 391 -30.10 -63.23 60.50
CA GLY A 391 -30.85 -64.00 59.52
C GLY A 391 -32.03 -63.25 58.85
N GLU A 392 -32.26 -62.00 59.20
CA GLU A 392 -33.27 -61.18 58.56
C GLU A 392 -32.81 -60.71 57.18
N GLN A 393 -33.59 -60.97 56.15
CA GLN A 393 -33.35 -60.50 54.81
C GLN A 393 -33.94 -59.07 54.65
N THR A 394 -33.06 -58.09 54.48
CA THR A 394 -33.46 -56.71 54.22
C THR A 394 -33.27 -56.38 52.74
N ILE A 395 -34.35 -56.04 52.05
CA ILE A 395 -34.30 -55.57 50.67
C ILE A 395 -34.02 -54.07 50.77
N SER A 396 -32.77 -53.70 50.60
CA SER A 396 -32.38 -52.33 50.42
C SER A 396 -31.83 -52.09 49.01
N GLY A 397 -32.18 -51.01 48.41
CA GLY A 397 -31.57 -50.56 47.11
C GLY A 397 -30.09 -50.27 47.27
N PRO A 398 -29.47 -49.60 46.30
CA PRO A 398 -28.09 -49.21 46.43
C PRO A 398 -27.80 -48.42 47.70
N VAL A 399 -26.64 -48.68 48.31
CA VAL A 399 -26.22 -48.03 49.54
C VAL A 399 -26.18 -46.50 49.44
N ALA A 400 -25.73 -46.05 48.31
CA ALA A 400 -25.70 -44.63 47.93
C ALA A 400 -25.60 -44.50 46.40
N TYR A 401 -25.80 -43.33 45.92
CA TYR A 401 -25.44 -42.94 44.52
C TYR A 401 -24.26 -41.98 44.55
N THR A 402 -23.39 -42.09 43.57
CA THR A 402 -22.37 -41.04 43.36
C THR A 402 -23.14 -39.77 43.01
N ARG A 403 -22.79 -38.69 43.69
CA ARG A 403 -23.41 -37.39 43.34
C ARG A 403 -22.98 -37.00 41.93
N SER A 404 -23.95 -36.73 41.06
CA SER A 404 -23.66 -36.12 39.78
C SER A 404 -23.00 -34.76 40.01
N ALA A 405 -21.97 -34.46 39.24
CA ALA A 405 -21.32 -33.17 39.30
C ALA A 405 -22.31 -32.10 38.80
N ALA A 406 -22.93 -31.37 39.72
CA ALA A 406 -23.81 -30.26 39.34
C ALA A 406 -22.96 -29.15 38.65
N ILE A 407 -23.47 -28.62 37.57
CA ILE A 407 -22.84 -27.48 36.92
C ILE A 407 -22.94 -26.25 37.85
N PRO A 408 -21.81 -25.70 38.35
CA PRO A 408 -21.86 -24.54 39.24
C PRO A 408 -22.50 -23.35 38.54
N PRO A 409 -23.51 -22.67 39.11
CA PRO A 409 -24.13 -21.46 38.47
C PRO A 409 -23.11 -20.35 38.19
N ALA A 410 -22.06 -20.25 39.03
CA ALA A 410 -20.97 -19.31 38.85
C ALA A 410 -20.21 -19.53 37.52
N MET A 411 -20.22 -20.74 36.97
CA MET A 411 -19.53 -21.05 35.73
C MET A 411 -20.22 -20.44 34.50
N ALA A 412 -21.56 -20.40 34.52
CA ALA A 412 -22.35 -19.74 33.49
C ALA A 412 -22.12 -18.21 33.51
N ALA A 413 -22.09 -17.62 34.71
CA ALA A 413 -21.78 -16.19 34.87
C ALA A 413 -20.36 -15.86 34.40
N LEU A 414 -19.37 -16.71 34.71
CA LEU A 414 -17.99 -16.51 34.28
C LEU A 414 -17.85 -16.62 32.75
N LEU A 415 -18.55 -17.57 32.09
CA LEU A 415 -18.61 -17.66 30.63
C LEU A 415 -19.19 -16.36 30.00
N GLN A 416 -20.25 -15.83 30.60
CA GLN A 416 -20.86 -14.60 30.11
C GLN A 416 -19.91 -13.39 30.24
N ILE A 417 -19.21 -13.28 31.39
CA ILE A 417 -18.21 -12.22 31.60
C ILE A 417 -17.09 -12.34 30.55
N THR A 418 -16.52 -13.57 30.40
CA THR A 418 -15.46 -13.79 29.40
C THR A 418 -15.92 -13.51 28.00
N GLU A 419 -17.16 -13.79 27.63
CA GLU A 419 -17.72 -13.44 26.32
C GLU A 419 -17.83 -11.93 26.12
N THR A 420 -18.26 -11.21 27.17
CA THR A 420 -18.34 -9.75 27.16
C THR A 420 -16.95 -9.12 27.02
N ASP A 421 -15.98 -9.59 27.83
CA ASP A 421 -14.59 -9.11 27.77
C ASP A 421 -13.98 -9.34 26.37
N MET A 422 -14.21 -10.52 25.79
CA MET A 422 -13.77 -10.81 24.43
C MET A 422 -14.40 -9.87 23.40
N GLN A 423 -15.71 -9.60 23.54
CA GLN A 423 -16.41 -8.69 22.63
C GLN A 423 -15.89 -7.26 22.75
N GLU A 424 -15.54 -6.81 23.96
CA GLU A 424 -14.95 -5.49 24.19
C GLU A 424 -13.53 -5.40 23.60
N ILE A 425 -12.67 -6.41 23.85
CA ILE A 425 -11.29 -6.45 23.33
C ILE A 425 -11.28 -6.51 21.80
N LEU A 426 -12.15 -7.35 21.21
CA LEU A 426 -12.26 -7.54 19.78
C LEU A 426 -13.13 -6.47 19.08
N GLY A 427 -13.73 -5.54 19.85
CA GLY A 427 -14.54 -4.45 19.34
C GLY A 427 -15.87 -4.82 18.72
N ASN A 428 -16.37 -5.96 19.08
CA ASN A 428 -17.66 -6.44 18.61
C ASN A 428 -18.74 -6.13 19.65
N PRO A 429 -19.49 -5.02 19.55
CA PRO A 429 -20.52 -4.70 20.54
C PRO A 429 -21.60 -5.78 20.52
N ALA A 430 -21.89 -6.35 21.69
CA ALA A 430 -22.86 -7.43 21.91
C ALA A 430 -24.29 -7.17 21.41
N GLY A 431 -24.56 -5.98 20.90
CA GLY A 431 -25.83 -5.53 20.37
C GLY A 431 -25.98 -5.57 18.85
N ALA A 432 -24.90 -5.66 18.10
CA ALA A 432 -24.98 -5.57 16.64
C ALA A 432 -25.77 -6.75 16.01
N ASP A 433 -25.57 -7.96 16.53
CA ASP A 433 -26.26 -9.17 16.03
C ASP A 433 -27.71 -9.33 16.60
N LYS A 434 -28.02 -8.64 17.70
CA LYS A 434 -29.36 -8.73 18.34
C LYS A 434 -30.33 -7.65 17.91
N MET A 435 -29.90 -6.72 17.11
CA MET A 435 -30.71 -5.60 16.68
C MET A 435 -31.56 -5.97 15.45
N VAL A 436 -32.62 -6.72 15.72
CA VAL A 436 -33.61 -7.09 14.73
C VAL A 436 -34.59 -5.92 14.50
N SER A 437 -34.73 -5.57 13.25
CA SER A 437 -35.89 -4.99 12.51
C SER A 437 -36.54 -3.66 12.92
N ASN A 438 -36.16 -2.96 13.98
CA ASN A 438 -36.86 -1.71 14.37
C ASN A 438 -35.92 -0.55 14.78
N ILE A 439 -34.67 -0.54 14.29
CA ILE A 439 -33.72 0.51 14.60
C ILE A 439 -33.66 1.51 13.46
N SER A 440 -33.73 2.81 13.80
CA SER A 440 -33.61 3.88 12.81
C SER A 440 -32.25 3.76 12.09
N GLY A 441 -32.22 4.04 10.77
CA GLY A 441 -31.00 3.98 9.96
C GLY A 441 -29.79 4.69 10.61
N LYS A 442 -30.05 5.75 11.38
CA LYS A 442 -29.01 6.50 12.11
C LYS A 442 -28.35 5.71 13.26
N ALA A 443 -29.07 4.80 13.90
CA ALA A 443 -28.49 3.95 14.94
C ALA A 443 -27.63 2.81 14.34
N VAL A 444 -28.01 2.29 13.18
CA VAL A 444 -27.20 1.34 12.41
C VAL A 444 -25.89 2.01 11.96
N GLU A 445 -25.98 3.24 11.47
CA GLU A 445 -24.83 4.05 11.04
C GLU A 445 -23.86 4.34 12.20
N MET A 446 -24.37 4.65 13.40
CA MET A 446 -23.54 4.84 14.59
C MET A 446 -22.85 3.56 15.07
N ILE A 447 -23.49 2.40 14.92
CA ILE A 447 -22.89 1.11 15.28
C ILE A 447 -21.80 0.76 14.27
N GLN A 448 -22.05 0.98 12.99
CA GLN A 448 -21.09 0.76 11.93
C GLN A 448 -19.85 1.65 12.11
N ALA A 449 -20.05 2.95 12.39
CA ALA A 449 -18.97 3.88 12.69
C ALA A 449 -18.11 3.46 13.92
N ARG A 450 -18.71 2.75 14.88
CA ARG A 450 -17.97 2.23 16.05
C ARG A 450 -17.15 0.98 15.73
N VAL A 451 -17.65 0.13 14.85
CA VAL A 451 -16.92 -1.06 14.34
C VAL A 451 -15.78 -0.60 13.44
N ASP A 452 -16.02 0.36 12.56
CA ASP A 452 -15.03 0.96 11.66
C ASP A 452 -13.87 1.61 12.43
N GLY A 453 -14.15 2.17 13.61
CA GLY A 453 -13.15 2.79 14.48
C GLY A 453 -12.03 1.85 14.94
N GLN A 454 -12.25 0.54 14.98
CA GLN A 454 -11.21 -0.42 15.34
C GLN A 454 -10.37 -0.88 14.15
N ALA A 455 -10.97 -0.99 12.96
CA ALA A 455 -10.25 -1.25 11.72
C ALA A 455 -9.42 -0.04 11.28
N PHE A 456 -9.83 1.16 11.68
CA PHE A 456 -9.23 2.43 11.23
C PHE A 456 -7.72 2.52 11.45
N ILE A 457 -7.19 2.03 12.60
CA ILE A 457 -5.75 2.10 12.87
C ILE A 457 -4.95 1.25 11.88
N TYR A 458 -5.48 0.07 11.52
CA TYR A 458 -4.84 -0.84 10.56
C TYR A 458 -4.91 -0.24 9.16
N MET A 459 -6.07 0.30 8.77
CA MET A 459 -6.27 0.98 7.48
C MET A 459 -5.36 2.21 7.34
N SER A 460 -5.28 3.06 8.36
CA SER A 460 -4.40 4.23 8.38
C SER A 460 -2.92 3.87 8.28
N ASN A 461 -2.50 2.81 8.94
CA ASN A 461 -1.11 2.35 8.87
C ASN A 461 -0.81 1.71 7.51
N PHE A 462 -1.76 0.99 6.93
CA PHE A 462 -1.63 0.43 5.59
C PHE A 462 -1.58 1.52 4.52
N ALA A 463 -2.39 2.58 4.64
CA ALA A 463 -2.35 3.73 3.74
C ALA A 463 -0.95 4.38 3.69
N LYS A 464 -0.22 4.44 4.82
CA LYS A 464 1.17 4.92 4.83
C LYS A 464 2.11 3.98 4.05
N GLY A 465 1.87 2.66 4.12
CA GLY A 465 2.59 1.67 3.32
C GLY A 465 2.30 1.85 1.82
N MET A 466 1.03 2.05 1.44
CA MET A 466 0.63 2.32 0.06
C MET A 466 1.25 3.61 -0.48
N LYS A 467 1.25 4.69 0.32
CA LYS A 467 1.98 5.92 -0.04
C LYS A 467 3.45 5.64 -0.32
N ARG A 468 4.09 4.87 0.56
CA ARG A 468 5.50 4.48 0.37
C ARG A 468 5.70 3.64 -0.87
N CYS A 469 4.78 2.73 -1.17
CA CYS A 469 4.79 1.93 -2.40
C CYS A 469 4.78 2.82 -3.65
N GLY A 470 3.87 3.79 -3.71
CA GLY A 470 3.79 4.76 -4.80
C GLY A 470 5.06 5.61 -4.93
N GLU A 471 5.68 6.07 -3.83
CA GLU A 471 6.93 6.81 -3.85
C GLU A 471 8.11 5.98 -4.42
N ILE A 472 8.19 4.70 -4.03
CA ILE A 472 9.23 3.78 -4.50
C ILE A 472 8.99 3.48 -5.98
N TRP A 473 7.76 3.13 -6.36
CA TRP A 473 7.40 2.85 -7.74
C TRP A 473 7.74 4.04 -8.66
N LEU A 474 7.36 5.26 -8.27
CA LEU A 474 7.67 6.46 -9.02
C LEU A 474 9.18 6.63 -9.22
N SER A 475 9.97 6.42 -8.16
CA SER A 475 11.44 6.55 -8.26
C SER A 475 12.08 5.49 -9.15
N MET A 476 11.46 4.31 -9.27
CA MET A 476 11.88 3.24 -10.18
C MET A 476 11.39 3.52 -11.60
N ALA A 477 10.14 3.94 -11.78
CA ALA A 477 9.57 4.27 -13.08
C ALA A 477 10.34 5.38 -13.79
N GLN A 478 10.81 6.38 -13.04
CA GLN A 478 11.67 7.47 -13.56
C GLN A 478 13.02 7.00 -14.10
N GLU A 479 13.51 5.82 -13.74
CA GLU A 479 14.75 5.23 -14.26
C GLU A 479 14.50 4.13 -15.31
N ILE A 480 13.34 3.46 -15.27
CA ILE A 480 13.04 2.30 -16.13
C ILE A 480 12.19 2.69 -17.36
N TYR A 481 11.21 3.60 -17.18
CA TYR A 481 10.28 3.97 -18.25
C TYR A 481 10.74 5.21 -19.03
N VAL A 482 12.02 5.24 -19.40
CA VAL A 482 12.69 6.37 -20.08
C VAL A 482 12.99 6.07 -21.55
N GLU A 483 12.61 4.90 -22.06
CA GLU A 483 12.87 4.49 -23.45
C GLU A 483 12.03 5.31 -24.44
N ASP A 484 12.67 5.76 -25.51
CA ASP A 484 12.03 6.57 -26.57
C ASP A 484 10.89 5.81 -27.23
N LYS A 485 9.70 6.44 -27.28
CA LYS A 485 8.50 5.92 -27.98
C LYS A 485 8.00 4.57 -27.45
N ARG A 486 8.28 4.25 -26.20
CA ARG A 486 7.77 3.05 -25.59
C ARG A 486 6.25 3.15 -25.44
N LYS A 487 5.55 2.12 -25.96
CA LYS A 487 4.10 2.00 -25.82
C LYS A 487 3.79 1.16 -24.59
N MET A 488 3.05 1.74 -23.65
CA MET A 488 2.66 1.06 -22.43
C MET A 488 1.14 1.10 -22.26
N LYS A 489 0.62 0.01 -21.66
CA LYS A 489 -0.77 -0.08 -21.24
C LYS A 489 -1.01 0.84 -20.05
N THR A 490 -2.09 1.58 -20.07
CA THR A 490 -2.60 2.35 -18.92
C THR A 490 -3.99 1.89 -18.55
N VAL A 491 -4.34 2.03 -17.29
CA VAL A 491 -5.67 1.71 -16.77
C VAL A 491 -6.20 2.95 -16.06
N ASP A 492 -7.35 3.45 -16.48
CA ASP A 492 -7.96 4.61 -15.84
C ASP A 492 -8.69 4.25 -14.53
N GLN A 493 -9.28 5.25 -13.85
CA GLN A 493 -10.06 5.02 -12.62
C GLN A 493 -11.33 4.18 -12.83
N ALA A 494 -11.84 4.16 -14.05
CA ALA A 494 -13.01 3.35 -14.41
C ALA A 494 -12.65 1.89 -14.73
N GLY A 495 -11.35 1.57 -14.85
CA GLY A 495 -10.84 0.27 -15.25
C GLY A 495 -10.76 0.09 -16.77
N GLU A 496 -10.93 1.16 -17.54
CA GLU A 496 -10.78 1.12 -18.99
C GLU A 496 -9.30 1.07 -19.37
N VAL A 497 -8.98 0.24 -20.36
CA VAL A 497 -7.61 0.03 -20.82
C VAL A 497 -7.29 1.00 -21.94
N GLY A 498 -6.26 1.83 -21.71
CA GLY A 498 -5.68 2.72 -22.69
C GLY A 498 -4.27 2.29 -23.10
N MET A 499 -3.72 2.95 -24.10
CA MET A 499 -2.31 2.84 -24.52
C MET A 499 -1.71 4.23 -24.57
N VAL A 500 -0.55 4.41 -23.98
CA VAL A 500 0.19 5.67 -23.98
C VAL A 500 1.59 5.45 -24.55
N GLU A 501 2.04 6.37 -25.40
CA GLU A 501 3.44 6.43 -25.84
C GLU A 501 4.23 7.35 -24.91
N LEU A 502 5.30 6.83 -24.33
CA LEU A 502 6.23 7.58 -23.48
C LEU A 502 7.32 8.22 -24.35
N MET A 503 7.93 9.30 -23.86
CA MET A 503 9.06 9.98 -24.50
C MET A 503 8.81 10.31 -25.96
N GLN A 504 7.61 10.83 -26.29
CA GLN A 504 7.27 11.21 -27.65
C GLN A 504 7.77 12.63 -27.95
N PRO A 505 8.61 12.85 -28.98
CA PRO A 505 9.03 14.19 -29.37
C PRO A 505 7.85 14.97 -29.96
N THR A 506 7.43 16.02 -29.28
CA THR A 506 6.33 16.89 -29.68
C THR A 506 6.83 18.32 -29.78
N ILE A 507 6.35 19.11 -30.75
CA ILE A 507 6.68 20.52 -30.86
C ILE A 507 5.70 21.31 -29.99
N ASN A 508 6.21 22.02 -29.02
CA ASN A 508 5.39 22.94 -28.23
C ASN A 508 4.86 24.05 -29.16
N GLN A 509 3.53 24.15 -29.25
CA GLN A 509 2.88 25.12 -30.17
C GLN A 509 3.10 26.56 -29.74
N GLU A 510 3.45 26.84 -28.48
CA GLU A 510 3.66 28.20 -27.97
C GLU A 510 5.13 28.67 -28.13
N THR A 511 6.10 27.76 -27.87
CA THR A 511 7.54 28.12 -27.92
C THR A 511 8.24 27.69 -29.20
N GLY A 512 7.66 26.72 -29.95
CA GLY A 512 8.29 26.15 -31.15
C GLY A 512 9.45 25.19 -30.86
N GLU A 513 9.71 24.90 -29.59
CA GLU A 513 10.77 23.98 -29.16
C GLU A 513 10.30 22.52 -29.17
N MET A 514 11.22 21.62 -29.46
CA MET A 514 10.96 20.18 -29.31
C MET A 514 10.98 19.84 -27.84
N VAL A 515 9.82 19.42 -27.30
CA VAL A 515 9.67 18.94 -25.93
C VAL A 515 9.27 17.47 -25.99
N MET A 516 9.83 16.66 -25.09
CA MET A 516 9.41 15.27 -24.95
C MET A 516 8.08 15.22 -24.19
N ALA A 517 7.02 14.77 -24.87
CA ALA A 517 5.74 14.53 -24.23
C ALA A 517 5.78 13.23 -23.43
N ASN A 518 5.07 13.19 -22.30
CA ASN A 518 5.02 12.05 -21.39
C ASN A 518 6.39 11.64 -20.84
N ASP A 519 7.26 12.62 -20.55
CA ASP A 519 8.54 12.39 -19.88
C ASP A 519 8.35 12.30 -18.37
N LEU A 520 8.45 11.07 -17.83
CA LEU A 520 8.34 10.82 -16.39
C LEU A 520 9.56 11.31 -15.61
N SER A 521 10.74 11.46 -16.25
CA SER A 521 11.98 11.84 -15.58
C SER A 521 12.03 13.31 -15.17
N ALA A 522 11.41 14.18 -15.95
CA ALA A 522 11.40 15.62 -15.75
C ALA A 522 10.37 16.11 -14.74
N ALA A 523 9.31 15.34 -14.51
CA ALA A 523 8.19 15.76 -13.68
C ALA A 523 8.38 15.48 -12.19
N SER A 524 7.91 16.41 -11.37
CA SER A 524 7.92 16.30 -9.91
C SER A 524 6.50 16.01 -9.42
N PHE A 525 6.27 14.78 -8.91
CA PHE A 525 4.98 14.35 -8.40
C PHE A 525 4.99 14.20 -6.88
N GLU A 526 3.83 14.36 -6.28
CA GLU A 526 3.52 13.96 -4.92
C GLU A 526 2.54 12.80 -4.94
N VAL A 527 2.81 11.81 -4.10
CA VAL A 527 1.94 10.64 -3.95
C VAL A 527 0.86 10.97 -2.94
N ASN A 528 -0.38 10.87 -3.35
CA ASN A 528 -1.56 10.95 -2.51
C ASN A 528 -2.19 9.56 -2.38
N VAL A 529 -2.87 9.32 -1.26
CA VAL A 529 -3.53 8.05 -1.00
C VAL A 529 -4.95 8.29 -0.55
N GLU A 530 -5.90 7.74 -1.28
CA GLU A 530 -7.29 7.77 -0.91
C GLU A 530 -7.72 6.44 -0.27
N VAL A 531 -8.40 6.54 0.86
CA VAL A 531 -9.10 5.42 1.50
C VAL A 531 -10.56 5.56 1.14
N GLY A 532 -11.07 4.67 0.32
CA GLY A 532 -12.45 4.78 -0.12
C GLY A 532 -13.08 3.44 -0.46
N PRO A 533 -14.41 3.39 -0.51
CA PRO A 533 -15.09 2.19 -0.97
C PRO A 533 -14.63 1.83 -2.38
N SER A 534 -14.63 0.54 -2.72
CA SER A 534 -14.29 0.05 -4.06
C SER A 534 -15.10 0.81 -5.14
N SER A 535 -14.58 0.85 -6.37
CA SER A 535 -15.26 1.59 -7.47
C SER A 535 -16.73 1.20 -7.63
N SER A 536 -17.06 -0.09 -7.49
CA SER A 536 -18.44 -0.57 -7.52
C SER A 536 -19.27 -0.07 -6.33
N SER A 537 -18.70 -0.03 -5.13
CA SER A 537 -19.37 0.52 -3.94
C SER A 537 -19.54 2.04 -4.03
N LYS A 538 -18.56 2.76 -4.59
CA LYS A 538 -18.68 4.22 -4.88
C LYS A 538 -19.80 4.47 -5.86
N LYS A 539 -19.87 3.72 -6.97
CA LYS A 539 -20.95 3.83 -7.96
C LYS A 539 -22.30 3.53 -7.35
N GLN A 540 -22.44 2.47 -6.53
CA GLN A 540 -23.69 2.16 -5.83
C GLN A 540 -24.11 3.25 -4.84
N ALA A 541 -23.18 3.82 -4.07
CA ALA A 541 -23.44 4.93 -3.17
C ALA A 541 -23.91 6.18 -3.94
N THR A 542 -23.24 6.48 -5.06
CA THR A 542 -23.61 7.57 -5.97
C THR A 542 -25.01 7.37 -6.54
N VAL A 543 -25.34 6.15 -7.01
CA VAL A 543 -26.68 5.81 -7.52
C VAL A 543 -27.73 6.00 -6.42
N ARG A 544 -27.46 5.57 -5.18
CA ARG A 544 -28.39 5.78 -4.05
C ARG A 544 -28.59 7.25 -3.74
N ALA A 545 -27.49 8.03 -3.71
CA ALA A 545 -27.56 9.48 -3.46
C ALA A 545 -28.34 10.20 -4.57
N LEU A 546 -28.06 9.90 -5.84
CA LEU A 546 -28.75 10.45 -6.99
C LEU A 546 -30.24 10.07 -7.00
N THR A 547 -30.57 8.80 -6.67
CA THR A 547 -31.96 8.33 -6.55
C THR A 547 -32.68 9.03 -5.39
N GLY A 548 -32.00 9.27 -4.27
CA GLY A 548 -32.55 10.06 -3.17
C GLY A 548 -32.84 11.53 -3.54
N MET A 549 -31.93 12.16 -4.30
CA MET A 549 -32.15 13.52 -4.82
C MET A 549 -33.29 13.56 -5.85
N LEU A 550 -33.47 12.53 -6.65
CA LEU A 550 -34.54 12.40 -7.65
C LEU A 550 -35.92 12.40 -7.01
N GLN A 551 -36.04 11.83 -5.79
CA GLN A 551 -37.31 11.83 -5.04
C GLN A 551 -37.72 13.22 -4.48
N ILE A 552 -36.74 14.10 -4.32
CA ILE A 552 -36.96 15.45 -3.71
C ILE A 552 -37.08 16.52 -4.79
N THR A 553 -36.53 16.28 -6.00
CA THR A 553 -36.45 17.25 -7.08
C THR A 553 -37.79 17.36 -7.80
N THR A 554 -38.34 18.58 -7.87
CA THR A 554 -39.61 18.90 -8.58
C THR A 554 -39.40 19.45 -9.98
N ASP A 555 -38.15 19.81 -10.31
CA ASP A 555 -37.81 20.37 -11.63
C ASP A 555 -37.52 19.22 -12.64
N PRO A 556 -38.26 19.20 -13.80
CA PRO A 556 -38.16 18.10 -14.77
C PRO A 556 -36.79 18.05 -15.49
N GLU A 557 -36.10 19.16 -15.67
CA GLU A 557 -34.75 19.15 -16.31
C GLU A 557 -33.70 18.58 -15.37
N THR A 558 -33.70 19.01 -14.12
CA THR A 558 -32.78 18.48 -13.10
C THR A 558 -33.03 16.99 -12.84
N ALA A 559 -34.31 16.56 -12.84
CA ALA A 559 -34.67 15.15 -12.70
C ALA A 559 -34.15 14.29 -13.88
N GLN A 560 -34.17 14.79 -15.11
CA GLN A 560 -33.62 14.09 -16.26
C GLN A 560 -32.09 13.97 -16.18
N VAL A 561 -31.39 14.99 -15.73
CA VAL A 561 -29.93 14.97 -15.52
C VAL A 561 -29.57 13.96 -14.43
N LEU A 562 -30.23 14.03 -13.26
CA LEU A 562 -29.98 13.11 -12.15
C LEU A 562 -30.28 11.64 -12.52
N SER A 563 -31.37 11.39 -13.27
CA SER A 563 -31.68 10.05 -13.73
C SER A 563 -30.65 9.51 -14.72
N ALA A 564 -30.17 10.35 -15.65
CA ALA A 564 -29.12 9.97 -16.59
C ALA A 564 -27.79 9.71 -15.89
N MET A 565 -27.43 10.54 -14.89
CA MET A 565 -26.25 10.30 -14.06
C MET A 565 -26.36 9.01 -13.22
N ALA A 566 -27.53 8.72 -12.67
CA ALA A 566 -27.76 7.48 -11.94
C ALA A 566 -27.60 6.27 -12.84
N MET A 567 -28.19 6.28 -14.05
CA MET A 567 -28.05 5.23 -15.02
C MET A 567 -26.59 5.04 -15.51
N MET A 568 -25.85 6.12 -15.69
CA MET A 568 -24.44 6.06 -16.08
C MET A 568 -23.55 5.39 -15.02
N ASN A 569 -23.94 5.45 -13.74
CA ASN A 569 -23.23 4.82 -12.64
C ASN A 569 -23.74 3.42 -12.25
N MET A 570 -24.75 2.88 -12.95
CA MET A 570 -25.22 1.52 -12.71
C MET A 570 -24.32 0.50 -13.41
N GLU A 571 -24.06 -0.61 -12.73
CA GLU A 571 -23.28 -1.75 -13.24
C GLU A 571 -24.20 -2.97 -13.38
N GLY A 572 -24.05 -3.72 -14.51
CA GLY A 572 -24.80 -4.94 -14.78
C GLY A 572 -24.61 -5.42 -16.21
N GLU A 573 -24.89 -6.70 -16.47
CA GLU A 573 -24.87 -7.24 -17.84
C GLU A 573 -25.88 -6.50 -18.74
N GLY A 574 -25.41 -5.99 -19.89
CA GLY A 574 -26.25 -5.27 -20.86
C GLY A 574 -26.48 -3.78 -20.57
N ILE A 575 -25.91 -3.24 -19.48
CA ILE A 575 -26.04 -1.81 -19.15
C ILE A 575 -25.03 -0.95 -19.90
N SER A 576 -23.95 -1.51 -20.45
CA SER A 576 -22.90 -0.77 -21.17
C SER A 576 -23.45 0.12 -22.30
N ASP A 577 -24.39 -0.41 -23.09
CA ASP A 577 -25.01 0.33 -24.21
C ASP A 577 -25.93 1.45 -23.69
N ALA A 578 -26.61 1.21 -22.57
CA ALA A 578 -27.41 2.23 -21.90
C ALA A 578 -26.52 3.34 -21.32
N ASN A 579 -25.39 2.99 -20.71
CA ASN A 579 -24.42 3.95 -20.20
C ASN A 579 -23.87 4.84 -21.31
N ALA A 580 -23.48 4.26 -22.45
CA ALA A 580 -23.04 5.01 -23.63
C ALA A 580 -24.12 5.96 -24.16
N TYR A 581 -25.37 5.51 -24.20
CA TYR A 581 -26.51 6.33 -24.62
C TYR A 581 -26.73 7.51 -23.66
N PHE A 582 -26.77 7.26 -22.34
CA PHE A 582 -26.98 8.31 -21.34
C PHE A 582 -25.80 9.27 -21.26
N ARG A 583 -24.56 8.79 -21.46
CA ARG A 583 -23.38 9.65 -21.58
C ARG A 583 -23.47 10.59 -22.77
N LYS A 584 -23.86 10.10 -23.96
CA LYS A 584 -24.09 10.95 -25.14
C LYS A 584 -25.22 11.98 -24.89
N LYS A 585 -26.24 11.61 -24.14
CA LYS A 585 -27.32 12.53 -23.76
C LYS A 585 -26.82 13.63 -22.83
N LEU A 586 -26.02 13.31 -21.81
CA LEU A 586 -25.45 14.29 -20.85
C LEU A 586 -24.43 15.23 -21.55
N LEU A 587 -23.65 14.71 -22.52
CA LEU A 587 -22.77 15.50 -23.36
C LEU A 587 -23.56 16.55 -24.19
N ARG A 588 -24.67 16.15 -24.81
CA ARG A 588 -25.55 17.07 -25.56
C ARG A 588 -26.21 18.11 -24.66
N MET A 589 -26.43 17.81 -23.39
CA MET A 589 -26.95 18.75 -22.40
C MET A 589 -25.86 19.67 -21.80
N GLY A 590 -24.56 19.45 -22.13
CA GLY A 590 -23.44 20.26 -21.65
C GLY A 590 -23.08 20.04 -20.18
N VAL A 591 -23.56 18.95 -19.55
CA VAL A 591 -23.35 18.64 -18.14
C VAL A 591 -21.99 17.95 -17.91
N VAL A 592 -21.54 17.17 -18.89
CA VAL A 592 -20.27 16.38 -18.83
C VAL A 592 -19.31 16.93 -19.90
N LYS A 593 -18.02 17.03 -19.57
CA LYS A 593 -17.00 17.40 -20.55
C LYS A 593 -16.76 16.24 -21.51
N PRO A 594 -16.70 16.47 -22.83
CA PRO A 594 -16.38 15.43 -23.80
C PRO A 594 -14.90 15.01 -23.69
N THR A 595 -14.63 13.74 -23.92
CA THR A 595 -13.27 13.26 -24.20
C THR A 595 -12.86 13.70 -25.62
N GLU A 596 -11.52 13.72 -25.92
CA GLU A 596 -11.03 14.16 -27.24
C GLU A 596 -11.69 13.41 -28.40
N LYS A 597 -11.88 12.09 -28.27
CA LYS A 597 -12.59 11.25 -29.27
C LYS A 597 -14.08 11.61 -29.41
N GLU A 598 -14.74 11.86 -28.28
CA GLU A 598 -16.16 12.26 -28.28
C GLU A 598 -16.36 13.66 -28.84
N ALA A 599 -15.38 14.56 -28.62
CA ALA A 599 -15.38 15.89 -29.23
C ALA A 599 -15.21 15.84 -30.74
N GLU A 600 -14.35 14.96 -31.26
CA GLU A 600 -14.18 14.72 -32.69
C GLU A 600 -15.44 14.09 -33.32
N GLU A 601 -16.06 13.09 -32.65
CA GLU A 601 -17.32 12.52 -33.10
C GLU A 601 -18.46 13.54 -33.10
N MET A 602 -18.56 14.39 -32.09
CA MET A 602 -19.55 15.48 -32.05
C MET A 602 -19.32 16.51 -33.16
N MET A 603 -18.06 16.88 -33.45
CA MET A 603 -17.73 17.76 -34.55
C MET A 603 -18.09 17.11 -35.91
N ALA A 604 -17.85 15.81 -36.06
CA ALA A 604 -18.22 15.07 -37.28
C ALA A 604 -19.75 14.93 -37.43
N GLU A 605 -20.48 14.67 -36.33
CA GLU A 605 -21.96 14.64 -36.34
C GLU A 605 -22.56 16.03 -36.66
N MET A 606 -21.97 17.12 -36.15
CA MET A 606 -22.40 18.49 -36.47
C MET A 606 -22.16 18.87 -37.93
N GLN A 607 -21.13 18.33 -38.58
CA GLN A 607 -20.85 18.56 -40.01
C GLN A 607 -21.76 17.76 -40.93
N GLY A 608 -22.39 16.68 -40.44
CA GLY A 608 -23.25 15.77 -41.23
C GLY A 608 -24.74 16.10 -41.18
N GLN A 609 -25.22 17.01 -40.32
CA GLN A 609 -26.64 17.40 -40.25
C GLN A 609 -26.93 18.58 -41.20
N PRO A 610 -28.08 18.56 -41.94
CA PRO A 610 -28.52 19.71 -42.72
C PRO A 610 -28.74 20.90 -41.76
N GLN A 611 -27.98 21.96 -41.98
CA GLN A 611 -27.96 23.14 -41.10
C GLN A 611 -29.34 23.81 -41.05
N ASP A 612 -29.91 23.82 -39.84
CA ASP A 612 -31.12 24.58 -39.56
C ASP A 612 -30.81 26.10 -39.78
N PRO A 613 -31.64 26.86 -40.50
CA PRO A 613 -31.41 28.29 -40.74
C PRO A 613 -31.19 29.13 -39.49
N GLN A 614 -31.77 28.71 -38.34
CA GLN A 614 -31.58 29.38 -37.05
C GLN A 614 -30.16 29.09 -36.46
N ALA A 615 -29.62 27.89 -36.67
CA ALA A 615 -28.26 27.54 -36.23
C ALA A 615 -27.21 28.31 -37.02
N MET A 616 -27.39 28.47 -38.35
CA MET A 616 -26.53 29.34 -39.19
C MET A 616 -26.55 30.79 -38.75
N TYR A 617 -27.71 31.34 -38.34
CA TYR A 617 -27.79 32.69 -37.84
C TYR A 617 -27.07 32.85 -36.48
N LEU A 618 -27.21 31.90 -35.59
CA LEU A 618 -26.50 31.89 -34.31
C LEU A 618 -24.99 31.70 -34.48
N GLN A 619 -24.57 30.86 -35.41
CA GLN A 619 -23.16 30.65 -35.72
C GLN A 619 -22.53 31.90 -36.35
N ALA A 620 -23.21 32.53 -37.29
CA ALA A 620 -22.78 33.80 -37.87
C ALA A 620 -22.73 34.94 -36.81
N ALA A 621 -23.67 34.97 -35.88
CA ALA A 621 -23.64 35.91 -34.75
C ALA A 621 -22.50 35.63 -33.77
N ALA A 622 -22.16 34.35 -33.52
CA ALA A 622 -21.02 33.96 -32.69
C ALA A 622 -19.69 34.29 -33.37
N GLU A 623 -19.56 34.05 -34.67
CA GLU A 623 -18.37 34.46 -35.47
C GLU A 623 -18.22 35.98 -35.50
N GLU A 624 -19.33 36.73 -35.64
CA GLU A 624 -19.30 38.18 -35.55
C GLU A 624 -18.88 38.69 -34.18
N ALA A 625 -19.32 38.00 -33.09
CA ALA A 625 -18.94 38.34 -31.73
C ALA A 625 -17.45 38.02 -31.45
N THR A 626 -16.94 36.91 -31.98
CA THR A 626 -15.52 36.54 -31.85
C THR A 626 -14.63 37.45 -32.68
N ALA A 627 -15.06 37.82 -33.91
CA ALA A 627 -14.35 38.79 -34.74
C ALA A 627 -14.32 40.17 -34.07
N LYS A 628 -15.42 40.62 -33.44
CA LYS A 628 -15.46 41.85 -32.65
C LYS A 628 -14.54 41.80 -31.42
N ALA A 629 -14.49 40.67 -30.73
CA ALA A 629 -13.59 40.47 -29.60
C ALA A 629 -12.11 40.45 -30.05
N ALA A 630 -11.80 39.80 -31.17
CA ALA A 630 -10.45 39.81 -31.76
C ALA A 630 -10.04 41.23 -32.19
N LYS A 631 -10.97 41.99 -32.80
CA LYS A 631 -10.74 43.40 -33.15
C LYS A 631 -10.51 44.27 -31.91
N ALA A 632 -11.30 44.11 -30.87
CA ALA A 632 -11.11 44.84 -29.60
C ALA A 632 -9.74 44.50 -28.94
N ARG A 633 -9.28 43.28 -29.06
CA ARG A 633 -7.93 42.87 -28.59
C ARG A 633 -6.84 43.51 -29.45
N ALA A 634 -6.99 43.52 -30.78
CA ALA A 634 -6.07 44.18 -31.66
C ALA A 634 -6.01 45.70 -31.39
N ASP A 635 -7.15 46.37 -31.20
CA ASP A 635 -7.24 47.77 -30.83
C ASP A 635 -6.56 48.08 -29.48
N THR A 636 -6.66 47.15 -28.50
CA THR A 636 -5.95 47.28 -27.21
C THR A 636 -4.45 47.12 -27.36
N VAL A 637 -3.98 46.17 -28.18
CA VAL A 637 -2.54 46.02 -28.50
C VAL A 637 -2.01 47.25 -29.21
N GLU A 638 -2.74 47.79 -30.17
CA GLU A 638 -2.38 49.03 -30.88
C GLU A 638 -2.30 50.23 -29.92
N THR A 639 -3.25 50.33 -28.98
CA THR A 639 -3.24 51.42 -27.97
C THR A 639 -2.05 51.26 -26.99
N VAL A 640 -1.70 50.05 -26.60
CA VAL A 640 -0.52 49.79 -25.76
C VAL A 640 0.75 50.09 -26.52
N ALA A 641 0.89 49.62 -27.77
CA ALA A 641 2.04 49.90 -28.61
C ALA A 641 2.22 51.42 -28.88
N SER A 642 1.12 52.14 -29.11
CA SER A 642 1.15 53.59 -29.26
C SER A 642 1.52 54.34 -27.97
N ALA A 643 1.13 53.81 -26.81
CA ALA A 643 1.52 54.35 -25.50
C ALA A 643 3.01 54.09 -25.22
N GLU A 644 3.54 52.95 -25.60
CA GLU A 644 4.97 52.64 -25.50
C GLU A 644 5.81 53.48 -26.44
N LEU A 645 5.34 53.67 -27.67
CA LEU A 645 6.00 54.58 -28.62
C LEU A 645 6.07 56.01 -28.07
N LYS A 646 4.98 56.50 -27.48
CA LYS A 646 4.95 57.82 -26.84
C LYS A 646 5.89 57.91 -25.63
N ARG A 647 5.99 56.83 -24.85
CA ARG A 647 6.97 56.72 -23.74
C ARG A 647 8.40 56.74 -24.25
N ALA A 648 8.71 55.98 -25.30
CA ALA A 648 10.03 55.99 -25.94
C ALA A 648 10.38 57.39 -26.50
N GLN A 649 9.44 58.09 -27.16
CA GLN A 649 9.63 59.45 -27.61
C GLN A 649 9.84 60.45 -26.47
N THR A 650 9.16 60.29 -25.33
CA THR A 650 9.37 61.12 -24.14
C THR A 650 10.73 60.87 -23.51
N ILE A 651 11.20 59.63 -23.47
CA ILE A 651 12.55 59.31 -23.00
C ILE A 651 13.60 59.89 -23.93
N GLU A 652 13.40 59.83 -25.27
CA GLU A 652 14.30 60.41 -26.23
C GLU A 652 14.35 61.94 -26.15
N THR A 653 13.22 62.59 -25.90
CA THR A 653 13.18 64.05 -25.68
C THR A 653 13.84 64.44 -24.37
N LEU A 654 13.64 63.67 -23.28
CA LEU A 654 14.31 63.89 -22.00
C LEU A 654 15.85 63.71 -22.11
N SER A 655 16.30 62.66 -22.84
CA SER A 655 17.74 62.46 -23.08
C SER A 655 18.37 63.56 -23.95
N LYS A 656 17.63 64.15 -24.90
CA LYS A 656 18.07 65.32 -25.66
C LYS A 656 18.19 66.57 -24.79
N VAL A 657 17.23 66.80 -23.88
CA VAL A 657 17.29 67.95 -22.95
C VAL A 657 18.46 67.78 -21.98
N GLU A 658 18.74 66.55 -21.49
CA GLU A 658 19.86 66.27 -20.60
C GLU A 658 21.24 66.46 -21.31
N ASN A 659 21.34 66.10 -22.59
CA ASN A 659 22.49 66.33 -23.40
C ASN A 659 22.70 67.85 -23.74
N ASP A 660 21.61 68.61 -23.94
CA ASP A 660 21.68 70.08 -24.19
C ASP A 660 22.09 70.78 -22.89
N ASP A 661 21.64 70.38 -21.71
CA ASP A 661 22.08 70.90 -20.41
C ASP A 661 23.57 70.59 -20.14
N GLN A 662 24.01 69.33 -20.46
CA GLN A 662 25.45 69.01 -20.37
C GLN A 662 26.31 69.81 -21.35
N THR A 663 25.84 70.05 -22.54
CA THR A 663 26.56 70.93 -23.55
C THR A 663 26.60 72.39 -23.11
N LEU A 664 25.50 72.88 -22.52
CA LEU A 664 25.48 74.25 -21.90
C LEU A 664 26.41 74.33 -20.67
N ALA A 665 26.48 73.29 -19.81
CA ALA A 665 27.40 73.25 -18.69
C ALA A 665 28.86 73.18 -19.14
N ILE A 666 29.18 72.40 -20.18
CA ILE A 666 30.52 72.33 -20.76
C ILE A 666 30.91 73.63 -21.43
N ASN A 667 29.99 74.29 -22.14
CA ASN A 667 30.27 75.59 -22.76
C ASN A 667 30.42 76.71 -21.73
N SER A 668 29.65 76.74 -20.65
CA SER A 668 29.80 77.69 -19.61
C SER A 668 31.12 77.43 -18.79
N ALA A 669 31.53 76.16 -18.60
CA ALA A 669 32.83 75.87 -18.01
C ALA A 669 34.02 76.31 -18.90
N LYS A 670 33.89 76.15 -20.23
CA LYS A 670 34.89 76.66 -21.19
C LYS A 670 34.96 78.20 -21.20
N THR A 671 33.84 78.88 -21.11
CA THR A 671 33.80 80.34 -21.04
C THR A 671 34.41 80.88 -19.77
N ILE A 672 34.18 80.21 -18.63
CA ILE A 672 34.79 80.50 -17.35
C ILE A 672 36.32 80.27 -17.42
N GLN A 673 36.75 79.16 -18.04
CA GLN A 673 38.17 78.86 -18.21
C GLN A 673 38.89 79.84 -19.12
N GLU A 674 38.21 80.36 -20.17
CA GLU A 674 38.73 81.45 -21.04
C GLU A 674 38.80 82.81 -20.33
N MET A 675 37.82 83.12 -19.46
CA MET A 675 37.85 84.33 -18.63
C MET A 675 38.96 84.28 -17.56
N MET A 676 39.30 83.12 -17.03
CA MET A 676 40.41 82.95 -16.08
C MET A 676 41.79 82.94 -16.76
N ARG A 677 41.86 82.83 -18.09
CA ARG A 677 43.12 82.80 -18.81
C ARG A 677 43.47 84.14 -19.38
N ASN A 678 42.56 85.11 -19.43
CA ASN A 678 42.72 86.50 -20.00
C ASN A 678 42.59 87.57 -18.89
N GLY A 679 42.62 87.19 -17.58
CA GLY A 679 42.66 88.09 -16.45
C GLY A 679 44.02 88.16 -15.75
#